data_8600420573af895e822a1f39301e93a6
#
_entry.id   8600420573af895e822a1f39301e93a6
#
_cell.length_a   1.000
_cell.length_b   1.000
_cell.length_c   1.000
_cell.angle_alpha   90.00
_cell.angle_beta   90.00
_cell.angle_gamma   90.00
#
_symmetry.space_group_name_H-M   'P 1'
#
loop_
_entity.id
_entity.type
_entity.pdbx_description
1 polymer ?
#
loop_
_entity_poly.entity_id
_entity_poly.type
_entity_poly.pdbx_seq_one_letter_code
_entity_poly.pdbx_strand_id
1 'polypeptide(L)'
;MQKGNIGVTTENIFPVIKKFLYSDHDIFLREMVSNAVDATQKLKTLAATGDFKGELGDLTVRITLDEKAGTLTISDRGIGMTAEEIEKYINQIAFSGVNDFLEKYQDKAEAIIGHFGLGFYSSFMVAKKVEIITKSYREGSKAVKWSCDGSPEYTLEDADKADRGSDIVLYIDDDCKEFLQKSKIEELLNKYCKFMAVPVAFGKKTEWKDGKSVETDEDNIINNVEPLWVKAPSSLKDEDYKKFYQTLFPMNDEPLFWIHLNVDYPFNLTGILYFPRIKNNIELQRNKIQLYCNQVFVTDQVEGIVPEFLTLLHGVIDSPDIPLNVSRSYLQSDSNVKKIASYITKKVADRLQSIFKEDRKEYEKKWDDLKLFINYGMLSEADFYDRAKDFALIKDTEGKYFTLDEYKTLVKDNQTDKEGVLVNLYTTNKEEQYTYIEAAKKKGYSLIDASGQLDVPILSMLEQKLEKTRYVRVDSDIIDRIIQKEDAPKNNLSEEETDNLSETFRSQMPKIQKAEFNIEVQALGESFQPVLITQNEYMRRMKEMSQFQQGMGFYAQMPDAYNFVLNADHPLIKRVLNEVTEDTTKELEPIASELKGQKARLAALQQSQSKKKAEELTQEEKDDVQNTQKSISELQDKKKTVIEACAKDNEVVHQLIDLALLQNGMLQGAALDKFLKRSVSLIK
;
A
#
# COMPACT_ATOMS: atom_id res chain seq x y z
N MET A 1 -7.74 56.66 10.44
CA MET A 1 -7.30 55.27 10.57
C MET A 1 -7.56 54.90 12.02
N GLN A 2 -8.52 54.04 12.30
CA GLN A 2 -8.88 53.64 13.67
C GLN A 2 -8.05 52.40 14.00
N LYS A 3 -7.25 52.43 15.05
CA LYS A 3 -6.48 51.26 15.58
C LYS A 3 -7.19 50.80 16.85
N GLY A 4 -7.48 49.52 16.94
CA GLY A 4 -8.05 48.88 18.12
C GLY A 4 -7.37 47.53 18.37
N ASN A 5 -7.46 47.02 19.58
CA ASN A 5 -6.97 45.68 19.92
C ASN A 5 -8.12 44.70 19.78
N ILE A 6 -7.81 43.49 19.25
CA ILE A 6 -8.74 42.35 19.27
C ILE A 6 -8.68 41.78 20.69
N GLY A 7 -9.81 41.77 21.40
CA GLY A 7 -9.94 41.22 22.76
C GLY A 7 -10.65 39.87 22.73
N VAL A 8 -10.27 38.98 23.63
CA VAL A 8 -10.94 37.71 23.89
C VAL A 8 -11.45 37.70 25.33
N THR A 9 -12.73 37.39 25.54
CA THR A 9 -13.27 37.26 26.87
C THR A 9 -13.22 35.79 27.30
N THR A 10 -12.85 35.55 28.56
CA THR A 10 -12.71 34.20 29.14
C THR A 10 -14.03 33.40 29.06
N GLU A 11 -15.16 34.09 29.23
CA GLU A 11 -16.52 33.49 29.10
C GLU A 11 -16.76 32.78 27.74
N ASN A 12 -16.16 33.31 26.67
CA ASN A 12 -16.34 32.76 25.34
C ASN A 12 -15.32 31.69 25.00
N ILE A 13 -14.13 31.70 25.61
CA ILE A 13 -13.03 30.82 25.24
C ILE A 13 -13.13 29.43 25.91
N PHE A 14 -13.61 29.36 27.16
CA PHE A 14 -13.77 28.10 27.88
C PHE A 14 -14.70 27.10 27.15
N PRO A 15 -15.91 27.50 26.67
CA PRO A 15 -16.75 26.61 25.88
C PRO A 15 -16.10 26.12 24.60
N VAL A 16 -15.25 26.96 23.97
CA VAL A 16 -14.51 26.57 22.76
C VAL A 16 -13.44 25.53 23.09
N ILE A 17 -12.68 25.75 24.17
CA ILE A 17 -11.69 24.78 24.64
C ILE A 17 -12.35 23.45 24.98
N LYS A 18 -13.44 23.49 25.76
CA LYS A 18 -14.17 22.30 26.21
C LYS A 18 -14.78 21.47 25.06
N LYS A 19 -15.25 22.12 23.97
CA LYS A 19 -15.99 21.45 22.89
C LYS A 19 -15.20 21.22 21.59
N PHE A 20 -14.17 22.04 21.33
CA PHE A 20 -13.55 22.08 20.00
C PHE A 20 -12.04 21.95 19.98
N LEU A 21 -11.34 22.14 21.10
CA LEU A 21 -9.88 22.10 21.11
C LEU A 21 -9.35 20.67 21.02
N TYR A 22 -10.06 19.73 21.61
CA TYR A 22 -9.69 18.31 21.65
C TYR A 22 -10.85 17.47 21.12
N SER A 23 -10.53 16.55 20.21
CA SER A 23 -11.50 15.64 19.60
C SER A 23 -11.91 14.48 20.50
N ASP A 24 -11.09 14.19 21.53
CA ASP A 24 -11.23 13.04 22.41
C ASP A 24 -10.97 13.46 23.87
N HIS A 25 -11.87 13.11 24.77
CA HIS A 25 -11.75 13.38 26.20
C HIS A 25 -10.58 12.63 26.83
N ASP A 26 -10.23 11.47 26.35
CA ASP A 26 -9.13 10.63 26.84
C ASP A 26 -7.78 11.38 26.94
N ILE A 27 -7.61 12.41 26.11
CA ILE A 27 -6.38 13.20 26.01
C ILE A 27 -6.05 13.98 27.31
N PHE A 28 -7.07 14.29 28.16
CA PHE A 28 -6.82 15.03 29.38
C PHE A 28 -5.75 14.39 30.27
N LEU A 29 -5.78 13.06 30.39
CA LEU A 29 -4.83 12.35 31.23
C LEU A 29 -3.40 12.45 30.70
N ARG A 30 -3.24 12.32 29.38
CA ARG A 30 -1.94 12.55 28.72
C ARG A 30 -1.39 13.93 29.02
N GLU A 31 -2.21 14.97 28.89
CA GLU A 31 -1.78 16.36 29.10
C GLU A 31 -1.40 16.62 30.57
N MET A 32 -2.21 16.11 31.51
CA MET A 32 -1.93 16.26 32.95
C MET A 32 -0.64 15.56 33.38
N VAL A 33 -0.44 14.31 32.94
CA VAL A 33 0.76 13.54 33.25
C VAL A 33 1.98 14.14 32.54
N SER A 34 1.85 14.63 31.30
CA SER A 34 2.92 15.32 30.58
C SER A 34 3.38 16.58 31.30
N ASN A 35 2.44 17.39 31.84
CA ASN A 35 2.79 18.57 32.63
C ASN A 35 3.56 18.22 33.90
N ALA A 36 3.21 17.13 34.59
CA ALA A 36 3.91 16.63 35.77
C ALA A 36 5.32 16.13 35.42
N VAL A 37 5.46 15.44 34.28
CA VAL A 37 6.77 15.00 33.73
C VAL A 37 7.62 16.22 33.39
N ASP A 38 7.08 17.23 32.72
CA ASP A 38 7.79 18.48 32.36
C ASP A 38 8.28 19.23 33.61
N ALA A 39 7.44 19.36 34.61
CA ALA A 39 7.80 19.99 35.89
C ALA A 39 8.98 19.25 36.55
N THR A 40 8.99 17.92 36.46
CA THR A 40 10.05 17.06 37.00
C THR A 40 11.33 17.17 36.15
N GLN A 41 11.24 17.19 34.81
CA GLN A 41 12.38 17.36 33.93
C GLN A 41 13.03 18.74 34.10
N LYS A 42 12.23 19.79 34.26
CA LYS A 42 12.75 21.14 34.58
C LYS A 42 13.55 21.11 35.86
N LEU A 43 13.11 20.43 36.90
CA LEU A 43 13.86 20.30 38.14
C LEU A 43 15.20 19.56 37.96
N LYS A 44 15.20 18.48 37.20
CA LYS A 44 16.42 17.71 36.85
C LYS A 44 17.41 18.62 36.10
N THR A 45 16.93 19.45 35.17
CA THR A 45 17.75 20.40 34.43
C THR A 45 18.37 21.47 35.37
N LEU A 46 17.57 22.04 36.27
CA LEU A 46 18.05 22.99 37.28
C LEU A 46 19.10 22.37 38.20
N ALA A 47 18.94 21.11 38.60
CA ALA A 47 19.93 20.40 39.38
C ALA A 47 21.24 20.18 38.60
N ALA A 48 21.13 19.78 37.32
CA ALA A 48 22.29 19.56 36.46
C ALA A 48 23.05 20.82 36.10
N THR A 49 22.39 22.00 36.11
CA THR A 49 23.01 23.32 35.91
C THR A 49 23.52 23.96 37.19
N GLY A 50 23.19 23.40 38.35
CA GLY A 50 23.56 23.92 39.66
C GLY A 50 22.64 25.02 40.19
N ASP A 51 21.54 25.33 39.50
CA ASP A 51 20.52 26.30 39.92
C ASP A 51 19.59 25.74 41.02
N PHE A 52 19.57 24.43 41.20
CA PHE A 52 18.94 23.74 42.31
C PHE A 52 19.98 22.93 43.10
N LYS A 53 20.15 23.25 44.39
CA LYS A 53 21.14 22.61 45.27
C LYS A 53 20.55 21.62 46.27
N GLY A 54 19.22 21.44 46.27
CA GLY A 54 18.54 20.49 47.14
C GLY A 54 18.67 19.07 46.65
N GLU A 55 18.28 18.12 47.48
CA GLU A 55 18.15 16.71 47.06
C GLU A 55 16.98 16.50 46.15
N LEU A 56 17.19 15.77 45.05
CA LEU A 56 16.11 15.43 44.11
C LEU A 56 15.06 14.49 44.72
N GLY A 57 15.54 13.54 45.53
CA GLY A 57 14.65 12.55 46.17
C GLY A 57 13.88 11.70 45.16
N ASP A 58 12.72 11.23 45.58
CA ASP A 58 11.84 10.45 44.71
C ASP A 58 11.03 11.38 43.78
N LEU A 59 11.26 11.25 42.48
CA LEU A 59 10.66 12.06 41.42
C LEU A 59 9.51 11.34 40.71
N THR A 60 8.98 10.25 41.26
CA THR A 60 7.88 9.50 40.68
C THR A 60 6.60 10.34 40.62
N VAL A 61 6.01 10.47 39.45
CA VAL A 61 4.67 11.03 39.26
C VAL A 61 3.65 10.00 39.72
N ARG A 62 2.77 10.36 40.66
CA ARG A 62 1.76 9.46 41.23
C ARG A 62 0.37 9.83 40.80
N ILE A 63 -0.38 8.84 40.38
CA ILE A 63 -1.79 8.99 40.02
C ILE A 63 -2.62 8.23 41.05
N THR A 64 -3.55 8.93 41.68
CA THR A 64 -4.42 8.38 42.71
C THR A 64 -5.86 8.57 42.34
N LEU A 65 -6.63 7.49 42.37
CA LEU A 65 -8.05 7.47 42.10
C LEU A 65 -8.80 7.25 43.41
N ASP A 66 -9.72 8.17 43.76
CA ASP A 66 -10.66 8.00 44.85
C ASP A 66 -12.09 7.96 44.28
N GLU A 67 -12.61 6.75 44.10
CA GLU A 67 -13.95 6.52 43.56
C GLU A 67 -15.05 7.09 44.47
N LYS A 68 -14.82 7.11 45.80
CA LYS A 68 -15.82 7.61 46.78
C LYS A 68 -15.88 9.14 46.78
N ALA A 69 -14.72 9.78 46.72
CA ALA A 69 -14.66 11.24 46.63
C ALA A 69 -14.95 11.74 45.18
N GLY A 70 -14.96 10.82 44.19
CA GLY A 70 -15.13 11.17 42.79
C GLY A 70 -13.94 11.96 42.23
N THR A 71 -12.72 11.68 42.69
CA THR A 71 -11.54 12.45 42.35
C THR A 71 -10.44 11.61 41.71
N LEU A 72 -9.74 12.23 40.72
CA LEU A 72 -8.49 11.73 40.17
C LEU A 72 -7.41 12.77 40.47
N THR A 73 -6.33 12.36 41.15
CA THR A 73 -5.23 13.23 41.53
C THR A 73 -3.96 12.84 40.81
N ILE A 74 -3.27 13.83 40.22
CA ILE A 74 -1.95 13.70 39.61
C ILE A 74 -0.96 14.49 40.46
N SER A 75 0.03 13.82 41.06
CA SER A 75 1.02 14.39 41.97
C SER A 75 2.43 14.29 41.42
N ASP A 76 3.13 15.42 41.36
CA ASP A 76 4.55 15.49 41.02
C ASP A 76 5.38 16.09 42.18
N ARG A 77 6.69 15.88 42.13
CA ARG A 77 7.69 16.53 42.96
C ARG A 77 8.69 17.33 42.15
N GLY A 78 8.18 17.94 41.07
CA GLY A 78 8.93 18.82 40.17
C GLY A 78 9.21 20.22 40.76
N ILE A 79 9.27 21.22 39.87
CA ILE A 79 9.56 22.60 40.26
C ILE A 79 8.48 23.28 41.12
N GLY A 80 7.22 22.80 41.07
CA GLY A 80 6.07 23.48 41.68
C GLY A 80 5.91 24.92 41.18
N MET A 81 5.00 25.68 41.85
CA MET A 81 4.69 27.07 41.46
C MET A 81 4.52 27.95 42.70
N THR A 82 4.89 29.23 42.58
CA THR A 82 4.51 30.31 43.53
C THR A 82 3.10 30.85 43.16
N ALA A 83 2.53 31.69 44.02
CA ALA A 83 1.25 32.36 43.73
C ALA A 83 1.33 33.20 42.45
N GLU A 84 2.41 33.95 42.26
CA GLU A 84 2.65 34.77 41.08
C GLU A 84 2.84 33.92 39.80
N GLU A 85 3.45 32.75 39.94
CA GLU A 85 3.60 31.79 38.81
C GLU A 85 2.28 31.19 38.42
N ILE A 86 1.38 30.91 39.36
CA ILE A 86 -0.01 30.48 39.06
C ILE A 86 -0.75 31.58 38.29
N GLU A 87 -0.68 32.83 38.74
CA GLU A 87 -1.31 33.96 38.05
C GLU A 87 -0.79 34.14 36.62
N LYS A 88 0.52 33.92 36.43
CA LYS A 88 1.17 34.07 35.13
C LYS A 88 0.89 32.87 34.19
N TYR A 89 0.97 31.62 34.67
CA TYR A 89 1.01 30.40 33.81
C TYR A 89 -0.30 29.61 33.82
N ILE A 90 -1.14 29.76 34.85
CA ILE A 90 -2.43 29.07 34.94
C ILE A 90 -3.58 29.99 34.57
N ASN A 91 -3.58 31.26 35.04
CA ASN A 91 -4.68 32.18 34.80
C ASN A 91 -4.58 32.91 33.44
N GLN A 92 -3.47 32.76 32.68
CA GLN A 92 -3.33 33.30 31.35
C GLN A 92 -3.42 32.16 30.32
N ILE A 93 -4.54 32.06 29.63
CA ILE A 93 -4.80 31.03 28.62
C ILE A 93 -3.81 31.20 27.46
N ALA A 94 -3.27 30.07 26.95
CA ALA A 94 -2.28 30.02 25.89
C ALA A 94 -0.93 30.74 26.22
N PHE A 95 -0.62 30.87 27.47
CA PHE A 95 0.69 31.36 27.93
C PHE A 95 1.50 30.22 28.54
N SER A 96 2.66 29.92 27.97
CA SER A 96 3.54 28.83 28.42
C SER A 96 4.85 29.39 28.97
N GLY A 97 5.21 28.97 30.19
CA GLY A 97 6.54 29.26 30.78
C GLY A 97 7.68 28.44 30.18
N VAL A 98 7.41 27.63 29.17
CA VAL A 98 8.40 26.80 28.46
C VAL A 98 9.35 27.68 27.65
N ASN A 99 8.86 28.71 26.98
CA ASN A 99 9.69 29.60 26.18
C ASN A 99 10.71 30.31 27.04
N ASP A 100 10.28 30.88 28.20
CA ASP A 100 11.17 31.55 29.16
C ASP A 100 12.25 30.57 29.68
N PHE A 101 11.90 29.30 29.84
CA PHE A 101 12.81 28.23 30.29
C PHE A 101 13.78 27.81 29.19
N LEU A 102 13.28 27.61 27.96
CA LEU A 102 14.11 27.23 26.80
C LEU A 102 15.12 28.32 26.43
N GLU A 103 14.72 29.59 26.47
CA GLU A 103 15.65 30.71 26.22
C GLU A 103 16.83 30.74 27.22
N LYS A 104 16.57 30.33 28.46
CA LYS A 104 17.61 30.33 29.51
C LYS A 104 18.50 29.09 29.48
N TYR A 105 17.97 27.91 29.00
CA TYR A 105 18.63 26.59 29.11
C TYR A 105 18.70 25.85 27.76
N GLN A 106 18.88 26.57 26.64
CA GLN A 106 18.76 26.12 25.24
C GLN A 106 19.37 24.74 24.94
N ASP A 107 20.56 24.43 25.46
CA ASP A 107 21.29 23.18 25.15
C ASP A 107 20.89 21.96 26.03
N LYS A 108 20.03 22.16 27.02
CA LYS A 108 19.70 21.12 28.03
C LYS A 108 18.20 20.87 28.24
N ALA A 109 17.36 21.58 27.52
CA ALA A 109 15.91 21.59 27.74
C ALA A 109 15.11 20.94 26.61
N GLU A 110 15.75 20.15 25.74
CA GLU A 110 15.14 19.46 24.60
C GLU A 110 14.03 18.46 24.99
N ALA A 111 13.99 18.01 26.24
CA ALA A 111 13.05 16.99 26.72
C ALA A 111 11.68 17.55 27.19
N ILE A 112 11.40 18.85 27.00
CA ILE A 112 10.15 19.45 27.46
C ILE A 112 9.04 19.25 26.39
N ILE A 113 7.86 18.83 26.86
CA ILE A 113 6.75 18.38 26.00
C ILE A 113 5.74 19.51 25.74
N GLY A 114 5.44 20.36 26.75
CA GLY A 114 4.34 21.34 26.72
C GLY A 114 4.73 22.68 26.14
N HIS A 115 4.32 23.01 24.91
CA HIS A 115 4.66 24.29 24.25
C HIS A 115 3.52 25.31 24.17
N PHE A 116 2.25 24.88 24.26
CA PHE A 116 1.09 25.72 23.89
C PHE A 116 0.40 26.44 25.05
N GLY A 117 0.65 26.04 26.31
CA GLY A 117 -0.03 26.62 27.47
C GLY A 117 -1.55 26.33 27.52
N LEU A 118 -2.01 25.31 26.83
CA LEU A 118 -3.42 24.92 26.73
C LEU A 118 -3.71 23.54 27.33
N GLY A 119 -2.70 22.70 27.50
CA GLY A 119 -2.85 21.30 27.95
C GLY A 119 -3.55 21.20 29.31
N PHE A 120 -3.26 22.10 30.25
CA PHE A 120 -3.91 22.12 31.55
C PHE A 120 -5.45 22.25 31.46
N TYR A 121 -5.93 23.06 30.53
CA TYR A 121 -7.37 23.31 30.39
C TYR A 121 -8.16 22.10 29.85
N SER A 122 -7.48 21.07 29.33
CA SER A 122 -8.14 19.80 28.98
C SER A 122 -8.78 19.12 30.20
N SER A 123 -8.30 19.41 31.41
CA SER A 123 -8.86 18.94 32.67
C SER A 123 -10.36 19.26 32.83
N PHE A 124 -10.80 20.43 32.33
CA PHE A 124 -12.21 20.87 32.38
C PHE A 124 -13.11 20.15 31.37
N MET A 125 -12.57 19.31 30.50
CA MET A 125 -13.38 18.43 29.64
C MET A 125 -14.03 17.30 30.43
N VAL A 126 -13.41 16.90 31.55
CA VAL A 126 -13.82 15.74 32.34
C VAL A 126 -14.10 16.08 33.78
N ALA A 127 -13.67 17.25 34.26
CA ALA A 127 -13.84 17.68 35.66
C ALA A 127 -14.77 18.88 35.77
N LYS A 128 -15.70 18.81 36.74
CA LYS A 128 -16.58 19.91 37.16
C LYS A 128 -15.84 20.93 38.06
N LYS A 129 -14.73 20.53 38.62
CA LYS A 129 -13.87 21.39 39.46
C LYS A 129 -12.42 20.87 39.41
N VAL A 130 -11.45 21.77 39.36
CA VAL A 130 -10.03 21.47 39.43
C VAL A 130 -9.38 22.23 40.55
N GLU A 131 -8.56 21.55 41.36
CA GLU A 131 -7.73 22.16 42.39
C GLU A 131 -6.26 21.90 42.11
N ILE A 132 -5.39 22.89 42.31
CA ILE A 132 -3.94 22.77 42.27
C ILE A 132 -3.39 23.15 43.64
N ILE A 133 -2.77 22.18 44.30
CA ILE A 133 -2.04 22.40 45.57
C ILE A 133 -0.56 22.33 45.25
N THR A 134 0.15 23.46 45.34
CA THR A 134 1.53 23.51 44.83
C THR A 134 2.48 24.31 45.75
N LYS A 135 3.75 23.91 45.72
CA LYS A 135 4.84 24.58 46.41
C LYS A 135 6.08 24.65 45.52
N SER A 136 6.59 25.83 45.30
CA SER A 136 7.79 26.04 44.46
C SER A 136 9.05 25.44 45.11
N TYR A 137 10.01 25.00 44.25
CA TYR A 137 11.34 24.52 44.67
C TYR A 137 12.19 25.61 45.31
N ARG A 138 11.81 26.88 45.15
CA ARG A 138 12.57 28.01 45.66
C ARG A 138 12.54 28.05 47.19
N GLU A 139 13.68 28.32 47.77
CA GLU A 139 13.81 28.38 49.23
C GLU A 139 12.90 29.46 49.83
N GLY A 140 12.20 29.12 50.93
CA GLY A 140 11.26 30.03 51.56
C GLY A 140 9.89 30.15 50.88
N SER A 141 9.63 29.43 49.81
CA SER A 141 8.36 29.44 49.10
C SER A 141 7.21 28.88 49.97
N LYS A 142 6.06 29.58 50.00
CA LYS A 142 4.86 29.13 50.64
C LYS A 142 4.06 28.21 49.68
N ALA A 143 3.35 27.23 50.25
CA ALA A 143 2.40 26.45 49.49
C ALA A 143 1.09 27.24 49.29
N VAL A 144 0.49 27.06 48.14
CA VAL A 144 -0.76 27.69 47.76
C VAL A 144 -1.73 26.70 47.13
N LYS A 145 -3.00 26.98 47.28
CA LYS A 145 -4.10 26.21 46.67
C LYS A 145 -4.89 27.13 45.77
N TRP A 146 -4.93 26.75 44.48
CA TRP A 146 -5.79 27.33 43.47
C TRP A 146 -6.98 26.44 43.21
N SER A 147 -8.16 27.02 42.95
CA SER A 147 -9.36 26.25 42.65
C SER A 147 -10.25 26.99 41.66
N CYS A 148 -10.77 26.24 40.66
CA CYS A 148 -11.69 26.75 39.63
C CYS A 148 -12.72 25.66 39.29
N ASP A 149 -13.95 26.05 39.02
CA ASP A 149 -15.05 25.20 38.60
C ASP A 149 -15.35 25.25 37.08
N GLY A 150 -14.42 25.84 36.32
CA GLY A 150 -14.57 26.05 34.87
C GLY A 150 -15.34 27.33 34.52
N SER A 151 -15.69 28.16 35.51
CA SER A 151 -16.12 29.56 35.33
C SER A 151 -14.86 30.46 35.13
N PRO A 152 -15.04 31.74 34.74
CA PRO A 152 -13.92 32.68 34.67
C PRO A 152 -13.31 33.00 36.01
N GLU A 153 -13.96 32.64 37.11
CA GLU A 153 -13.54 32.94 38.48
C GLU A 153 -12.67 31.82 39.05
N TYR A 154 -11.68 32.18 39.83
CA TYR A 154 -10.85 31.22 40.57
C TYR A 154 -10.65 31.71 42.00
N THR A 155 -10.24 30.82 42.90
CA THR A 155 -9.80 31.14 44.24
C THR A 155 -8.33 30.78 44.40
N LEU A 156 -7.58 31.60 45.15
CA LEU A 156 -6.17 31.34 45.48
C LEU A 156 -6.01 31.59 46.99
N GLU A 157 -5.58 30.57 47.72
CA GLU A 157 -5.46 30.63 49.18
C GLU A 157 -4.14 29.97 49.65
N ASP A 158 -3.66 30.33 50.85
CA ASP A 158 -2.54 29.65 51.49
C ASP A 158 -2.88 28.17 51.73
N ALA A 159 -1.94 27.27 51.51
CA ALA A 159 -2.11 25.83 51.71
C ALA A 159 -0.98 25.25 52.56
N ASP A 160 -1.20 24.05 53.07
CA ASP A 160 -0.18 23.26 53.72
C ASP A 160 0.28 22.13 52.82
N LYS A 161 1.51 22.27 52.33
CA LYS A 161 2.20 21.21 51.53
C LYS A 161 3.66 21.15 51.95
N ALA A 162 4.06 20.02 52.49
CA ALA A 162 5.40 19.84 53.06
C ALA A 162 6.47 19.92 51.96
N ASP A 163 6.29 19.14 50.90
CA ASP A 163 7.27 18.96 49.83
C ASP A 163 6.96 19.91 48.65
N ARG A 164 7.99 20.22 47.85
CA ARG A 164 7.85 20.89 46.55
C ARG A 164 7.04 20.05 45.57
N GLY A 165 6.55 20.68 44.48
CA GLY A 165 5.80 20.06 43.41
C GLY A 165 4.33 20.41 43.47
N SER A 166 3.51 19.72 42.67
CA SER A 166 2.09 20.03 42.54
C SER A 166 1.24 18.78 42.65
N ASP A 167 0.06 18.93 43.29
CA ASP A 167 -1.02 17.95 43.28
C ASP A 167 -2.18 18.60 42.52
N ILE A 168 -2.55 18.02 41.38
CA ILE A 168 -3.68 18.45 40.56
C ILE A 168 -4.83 17.51 40.83
N VAL A 169 -5.89 18.01 41.48
CA VAL A 169 -7.07 17.24 41.87
C VAL A 169 -8.23 17.56 40.95
N LEU A 170 -8.68 16.55 40.23
CA LEU A 170 -9.79 16.61 39.28
C LEU A 170 -11.05 16.02 39.96
N TYR A 171 -12.07 16.85 40.19
CA TYR A 171 -13.39 16.39 40.63
C TYR A 171 -14.19 16.01 39.37
N ILE A 172 -14.28 14.74 39.09
CA ILE A 172 -14.82 14.22 37.82
C ILE A 172 -16.29 14.57 37.71
N ASP A 173 -16.71 15.02 36.53
CA ASP A 173 -18.08 15.36 36.19
C ASP A 173 -18.94 14.09 36.12
N ASP A 174 -20.24 14.26 36.42
CA ASP A 174 -21.20 13.16 36.43
C ASP A 174 -21.35 12.48 35.06
N ASP A 175 -21.16 13.24 33.98
CA ASP A 175 -21.20 12.72 32.60
C ASP A 175 -19.90 11.97 32.19
N CYS A 176 -18.85 12.03 33.02
CA CYS A 176 -17.53 11.47 32.76
C CYS A 176 -17.11 10.39 33.77
N LYS A 177 -18.09 9.72 34.43
CA LYS A 177 -17.84 8.71 35.48
C LYS A 177 -16.99 7.51 35.02
N GLU A 178 -16.85 7.29 33.74
CA GLU A 178 -15.95 6.26 33.21
C GLU A 178 -14.48 6.47 33.66
N PHE A 179 -14.04 7.72 33.84
CA PHE A 179 -12.71 8.06 34.34
C PHE A 179 -12.54 7.87 35.87
N LEU A 180 -13.56 7.43 36.55
CA LEU A 180 -13.48 6.94 37.94
C LEU A 180 -13.27 5.41 37.99
N GLN A 181 -13.20 4.72 36.83
CA GLN A 181 -12.92 3.29 36.78
C GLN A 181 -11.40 3.04 36.69
N LYS A 182 -10.87 2.22 37.59
CA LYS A 182 -9.44 1.88 37.61
C LYS A 182 -8.96 1.33 36.28
N SER A 183 -9.74 0.44 35.64
CA SER A 183 -9.42 -0.16 34.34
C SER A 183 -9.30 0.86 33.21
N LYS A 184 -10.19 1.89 33.20
CA LYS A 184 -10.14 2.95 32.19
C LYS A 184 -8.86 3.80 32.34
N ILE A 185 -8.51 4.17 33.58
CA ILE A 185 -7.27 4.92 33.84
C ILE A 185 -6.03 4.08 33.47
N GLU A 186 -6.01 2.79 33.81
CA GLU A 186 -4.91 1.87 33.42
C GLU A 186 -4.77 1.78 31.90
N GLU A 187 -5.87 1.66 31.18
CA GLU A 187 -5.87 1.66 29.68
C GLU A 187 -5.25 2.93 29.13
N LEU A 188 -5.68 4.10 29.60
CA LEU A 188 -5.18 5.39 29.14
C LEU A 188 -3.72 5.62 29.47
N LEU A 189 -3.30 5.26 30.68
CA LEU A 189 -1.89 5.35 31.08
C LEU A 189 -1.00 4.44 30.23
N ASN A 190 -1.43 3.22 29.96
CA ASN A 190 -0.71 2.30 29.09
C ASN A 190 -0.65 2.81 27.63
N LYS A 191 -1.70 3.47 27.15
CA LYS A 191 -1.76 4.06 25.81
C LYS A 191 -0.83 5.26 25.68
N TYR A 192 -0.91 6.22 26.60
CA TYR A 192 -0.26 7.52 26.43
C TYR A 192 1.05 7.68 27.18
N CYS A 193 1.22 6.97 28.30
CA CYS A 193 2.32 7.23 29.23
C CYS A 193 3.38 6.11 29.29
N LYS A 194 3.18 5.02 28.54
CA LYS A 194 3.99 3.78 28.59
C LYS A 194 5.52 3.99 28.53
N PHE A 195 5.98 5.07 27.91
CA PHE A 195 7.40 5.32 27.69
C PHE A 195 7.88 6.71 28.17
N MET A 196 7.07 7.41 28.97
CA MET A 196 7.47 8.70 29.52
C MET A 196 8.79 8.64 30.29
N ALA A 197 9.60 9.72 30.22
CA ALA A 197 10.98 9.79 30.73
C ALA A 197 11.08 9.93 32.26
N VAL A 198 9.96 9.89 32.97
CA VAL A 198 9.88 9.94 34.44
C VAL A 198 9.01 8.77 34.91
N PRO A 199 9.36 8.09 36.03
CA PRO A 199 8.52 7.02 36.55
C PRO A 199 7.09 7.52 36.85
N VAL A 200 6.09 6.79 36.35
CA VAL A 200 4.66 7.05 36.58
C VAL A 200 4.09 5.88 37.35
N ALA A 201 3.53 6.14 38.52
CA ALA A 201 2.95 5.15 39.40
C ALA A 201 1.42 5.24 39.41
N PHE A 202 0.74 4.11 39.28
CA PHE A 202 -0.69 4.01 39.47
C PHE A 202 -1.05 2.76 40.31
N GLY A 203 -1.53 3.02 41.51
CA GLY A 203 -1.81 1.99 42.51
C GLY A 203 -0.55 1.33 43.08
N LYS A 204 -0.70 0.20 43.71
CA LYS A 204 0.35 -0.62 44.33
C LYS A 204 0.58 -1.89 43.51
N LYS A 205 1.80 -2.41 43.58
CA LYS A 205 2.11 -3.75 43.05
C LYS A 205 1.27 -4.78 43.75
N THR A 206 0.81 -5.78 43.00
CA THR A 206 0.12 -6.93 43.56
C THR A 206 0.99 -8.17 43.43
N GLU A 207 1.05 -8.95 44.52
CA GLU A 207 1.69 -10.27 44.53
C GLU A 207 0.64 -11.37 44.74
N TRP A 208 0.87 -12.50 44.09
CA TRP A 208 0.01 -13.66 44.25
C TRP A 208 0.45 -14.46 45.46
N LYS A 209 -0.28 -14.38 46.62
CA LYS A 209 0.00 -15.15 47.83
C LYS A 209 -1.25 -15.96 48.21
N ASP A 210 -1.07 -17.24 48.47
CA ASP A 210 -2.10 -18.18 48.94
C ASP A 210 -3.40 -18.19 48.09
N GLY A 211 -3.23 -18.09 46.71
CA GLY A 211 -4.34 -18.10 45.80
C GLY A 211 -5.14 -16.77 45.71
N LYS A 212 -4.61 -15.70 46.30
CA LYS A 212 -5.20 -14.35 46.24
C LYS A 212 -4.16 -13.32 45.83
N SER A 213 -4.63 -12.31 45.08
CA SER A 213 -3.85 -11.11 44.79
C SER A 213 -3.82 -10.21 46.02
N VAL A 214 -2.62 -9.90 46.55
CA VAL A 214 -2.41 -9.04 47.71
C VAL A 214 -1.62 -7.82 47.27
N GLU A 215 -2.08 -6.62 47.62
CA GLU A 215 -1.32 -5.39 47.39
C GLU A 215 -0.08 -5.33 48.31
N THR A 216 1.01 -4.88 47.75
CA THR A 216 2.28 -4.62 48.48
C THR A 216 2.39 -3.15 48.83
N ASP A 217 3.42 -2.76 49.61
CA ASP A 217 3.70 -1.34 49.87
C ASP A 217 4.40 -0.63 48.71
N GLU A 218 4.86 -1.38 47.67
CA GLU A 218 5.57 -0.81 46.55
C GLU A 218 4.63 -0.18 45.52
N ASP A 219 5.03 0.97 44.97
CA ASP A 219 4.31 1.63 43.87
C ASP A 219 4.35 0.76 42.62
N ASN A 220 3.22 0.67 41.92
CA ASN A 220 3.13 0.03 40.64
C ASN A 220 3.56 1.03 39.52
N ILE A 221 4.83 0.96 39.10
CA ILE A 221 5.34 1.78 38.01
C ILE A 221 4.85 1.20 36.68
N ILE A 222 4.08 1.98 35.90
CA ILE A 222 3.38 1.52 34.71
C ILE A 222 4.20 1.74 33.41
N ASN A 223 5.28 2.53 33.47
CA ASN A 223 6.03 2.92 32.29
C ASN A 223 7.51 2.46 32.32
N ASN A 224 8.10 2.43 31.14
CA ASN A 224 9.53 2.22 30.96
C ASN A 224 10.19 3.56 30.59
N VAL A 225 10.99 4.10 31.50
CA VAL A 225 11.63 5.43 31.34
C VAL A 225 12.78 5.46 30.34
N GLU A 226 13.33 4.30 30.01
CA GLU A 226 14.43 4.13 29.04
C GLU A 226 14.02 3.14 27.95
N PRO A 227 13.09 3.51 27.06
CA PRO A 227 12.68 2.63 25.99
C PRO A 227 13.84 2.30 25.04
N LEU A 228 13.71 1.18 24.30
CA LEU A 228 14.81 0.64 23.52
C LEU A 228 15.37 1.62 22.48
N TRP A 229 14.53 2.44 21.90
CA TRP A 229 14.91 3.38 20.82
C TRP A 229 15.75 4.59 21.26
N VAL A 230 15.82 4.90 22.55
CA VAL A 230 16.70 5.96 23.06
C VAL A 230 18.09 5.43 23.40
N LYS A 231 18.29 4.11 23.42
CA LYS A 231 19.59 3.48 23.70
C LYS A 231 20.45 3.48 22.45
N ALA A 232 21.77 3.60 22.63
CA ALA A 232 22.70 3.50 21.52
C ALA A 232 22.60 2.11 20.84
N PRO A 233 22.46 2.05 19.49
CA PRO A 233 22.36 0.78 18.77
C PRO A 233 23.50 -0.21 19.07
N SER A 234 24.71 0.31 19.30
CA SER A 234 25.89 -0.48 19.63
C SER A 234 25.84 -1.20 20.99
N SER A 235 24.92 -0.79 21.87
CA SER A 235 24.72 -1.43 23.19
C SER A 235 23.67 -2.52 23.18
N LEU A 236 22.98 -2.75 22.05
CA LEU A 236 21.83 -3.64 21.93
C LEU A 236 22.18 -4.90 21.13
N LYS A 237 21.49 -6.00 21.46
CA LYS A 237 21.55 -7.28 20.77
C LYS A 237 20.24 -7.56 20.03
N ASP A 238 20.28 -8.49 19.09
CA ASP A 238 19.11 -8.92 18.30
C ASP A 238 17.94 -9.37 19.19
N GLU A 239 18.23 -10.03 20.31
CA GLU A 239 17.23 -10.48 21.26
C GLU A 239 16.47 -9.31 21.91
N ASP A 240 17.15 -8.17 22.14
CA ASP A 240 16.53 -6.97 22.72
C ASP A 240 15.49 -6.41 21.77
N TYR A 241 15.84 -6.33 20.47
CA TYR A 241 14.91 -5.87 19.43
C TYR A 241 13.70 -6.79 19.26
N LYS A 242 13.91 -8.10 19.26
CA LYS A 242 12.83 -9.08 19.14
C LYS A 242 11.90 -9.02 20.35
N LYS A 243 12.45 -8.97 21.56
CA LYS A 243 11.67 -8.82 22.79
C LYS A 243 10.86 -7.53 22.83
N PHE A 244 11.46 -6.43 22.37
CA PHE A 244 10.77 -5.16 22.28
C PHE A 244 9.63 -5.19 21.27
N TYR A 245 9.85 -5.83 20.10
CA TYR A 245 8.79 -6.04 19.11
C TYR A 245 7.61 -6.83 19.67
N GLN A 246 7.87 -7.92 20.40
CA GLN A 246 6.82 -8.71 21.07
C GLN A 246 6.07 -7.91 22.14
N THR A 247 6.75 -6.97 22.82
CA THR A 247 6.11 -6.08 23.80
C THR A 247 5.16 -5.08 23.12
N LEU A 248 5.48 -4.62 21.91
CA LEU A 248 4.61 -3.72 21.15
C LEU A 248 3.49 -4.46 20.40
N PHE A 249 3.80 -5.64 19.86
CA PHE A 249 2.94 -6.41 18.97
C PHE A 249 2.86 -7.89 19.38
N PRO A 250 2.26 -8.22 20.54
CA PRO A 250 2.31 -9.55 21.12
C PRO A 250 1.64 -10.65 20.29
N MET A 251 0.74 -10.27 19.37
CA MET A 251 0.00 -11.19 18.49
C MET A 251 0.64 -11.38 17.12
N ASN A 252 1.77 -10.74 16.83
CA ASN A 252 2.44 -10.81 15.56
C ASN A 252 3.60 -11.83 15.56
N ASP A 253 3.86 -12.42 14.39
CA ASP A 253 5.05 -13.23 14.15
C ASP A 253 6.34 -12.40 14.32
N GLU A 254 7.49 -13.03 14.55
CA GLU A 254 8.78 -12.31 14.61
C GLU A 254 9.05 -11.52 13.33
N PRO A 255 9.63 -10.30 13.45
CA PRO A 255 9.97 -9.48 12.31
C PRO A 255 11.12 -10.10 11.49
N LEU A 256 11.17 -9.79 10.21
CA LEU A 256 12.24 -10.23 9.31
C LEU A 256 13.59 -9.60 9.66
N PHE A 257 13.58 -8.34 10.02
CA PHE A 257 14.68 -7.49 10.49
C PHE A 257 14.14 -6.13 10.95
N TRP A 258 15.04 -5.26 11.38
CA TRP A 258 14.70 -3.91 11.88
C TRP A 258 15.73 -2.88 11.47
N ILE A 259 15.30 -1.63 11.61
CA ILE A 259 16.14 -0.44 11.44
C ILE A 259 16.04 0.37 12.72
N HIS A 260 17.17 0.62 13.36
CA HIS A 260 17.25 1.55 14.48
C HIS A 260 17.62 2.94 13.95
N LEU A 261 16.71 3.90 14.09
CA LEU A 261 16.90 5.29 13.74
C LEU A 261 17.53 6.03 14.92
N ASN A 262 18.61 6.75 14.68
CA ASN A 262 19.25 7.60 15.67
C ASN A 262 19.95 8.75 14.92
N VAL A 263 19.34 9.94 14.94
CA VAL A 263 19.74 11.12 14.17
C VAL A 263 19.61 12.34 15.04
N ASP A 264 20.69 13.13 15.11
CA ASP A 264 20.76 14.35 15.89
C ASP A 264 20.78 15.61 14.99
N TYR A 265 21.09 15.47 13.70
CA TYR A 265 21.19 16.58 12.76
C TYR A 265 20.81 16.11 11.34
N PRO A 266 20.05 16.86 10.55
CA PRO A 266 19.54 18.24 10.76
C PRO A 266 18.22 18.31 11.56
N PHE A 267 17.77 17.22 12.12
CA PHE A 267 16.60 17.09 12.99
C PHE A 267 16.84 15.94 13.98
N ASN A 268 16.16 16.00 15.11
CA ASN A 268 16.20 14.93 16.10
C ASN A 268 15.18 13.85 15.72
N LEU A 269 15.66 12.64 15.47
CA LEU A 269 14.81 11.50 15.13
C LEU A 269 15.40 10.23 15.73
N THR A 270 14.65 9.61 16.60
CA THR A 270 14.94 8.28 17.11
C THR A 270 13.80 7.32 16.80
N GLY A 271 14.05 6.02 16.86
CA GLY A 271 12.99 5.06 16.59
C GLY A 271 13.51 3.68 16.19
N ILE A 272 12.59 2.75 16.12
CA ILE A 272 12.87 1.40 15.60
C ILE A 272 11.74 1.03 14.65
N LEU A 273 12.08 0.80 13.39
CA LEU A 273 11.16 0.31 12.39
C LEU A 273 11.42 -1.17 12.13
N TYR A 274 10.38 -1.97 12.18
CA TYR A 274 10.42 -3.41 11.95
C TYR A 274 9.76 -3.78 10.64
N PHE A 275 10.36 -4.70 9.91
CA PHE A 275 9.79 -5.33 8.73
C PHE A 275 8.99 -6.55 9.16
N PRO A 276 7.67 -6.49 9.17
CA PRO A 276 6.82 -7.64 9.48
C PRO A 276 6.81 -8.64 8.31
N ARG A 277 6.37 -9.86 8.57
CA ARG A 277 5.99 -10.80 7.51
C ARG A 277 4.64 -10.37 6.94
N ILE A 278 4.61 -9.94 5.69
CA ILE A 278 3.39 -9.49 5.04
C ILE A 278 2.67 -10.69 4.45
N LYS A 279 1.61 -11.15 5.10
CA LYS A 279 0.69 -12.14 4.56
C LYS A 279 -0.38 -11.41 3.72
N ASN A 280 -0.59 -11.84 2.50
CA ASN A 280 -1.54 -11.48 1.44
C ASN A 280 -2.67 -10.42 1.66
N ASN A 281 -2.69 -9.63 2.72
CA ASN A 281 -3.72 -8.63 2.97
C ASN A 281 -3.10 -7.30 3.46
N ILE A 282 -2.89 -6.37 2.52
CA ILE A 282 -2.26 -5.07 2.77
C ILE A 282 -3.09 -4.22 3.75
N GLU A 283 -4.41 -4.27 3.68
CA GLU A 283 -5.29 -3.41 4.48
C GLU A 283 -5.24 -3.69 5.98
N LEU A 284 -5.02 -4.94 6.39
CA LEU A 284 -4.96 -5.34 7.79
C LEU A 284 -3.62 -5.00 8.48
N GLN A 285 -2.62 -4.56 7.73
CA GLN A 285 -1.26 -4.33 8.24
C GLN A 285 -0.85 -2.86 8.28
N ARG A 286 -1.68 -1.96 7.76
CA ARG A 286 -1.42 -0.50 7.79
C ARG A 286 -1.53 0.05 9.22
N ASN A 287 -0.84 1.17 9.45
CA ASN A 287 -0.94 2.00 10.67
C ASN A 287 -0.50 1.30 11.97
N LYS A 288 0.64 0.61 11.95
CA LYS A 288 1.27 0.04 13.15
C LYS A 288 2.59 0.74 13.54
N ILE A 289 2.85 1.91 13.00
CA ILE A 289 3.91 2.79 13.47
C ILE A 289 3.31 3.73 14.51
N GLN A 290 3.87 3.72 15.71
CA GLN A 290 3.49 4.61 16.79
C GLN A 290 4.40 5.85 16.79
N LEU A 291 3.81 7.02 16.73
CA LEU A 291 4.52 8.29 16.80
C LEU A 291 4.59 8.78 18.23
N TYR A 292 5.77 9.15 18.64
CA TYR A 292 6.07 9.79 19.91
C TYR A 292 6.72 11.17 19.69
N CYS A 293 6.58 12.03 20.66
CA CYS A 293 7.32 13.27 20.78
C CYS A 293 7.87 13.35 22.20
N ASN A 294 9.20 13.29 22.35
CA ASN A 294 9.86 13.20 23.65
C ASN A 294 9.28 12.07 24.52
N GLN A 295 9.16 10.87 23.96
CA GLN A 295 8.63 9.66 24.62
C GLN A 295 7.16 9.73 25.03
N VAL A 296 6.41 10.76 24.61
CA VAL A 296 4.95 10.86 24.80
C VAL A 296 4.24 10.42 23.54
N PHE A 297 3.31 9.48 23.68
CA PHE A 297 2.51 9.00 22.54
C PHE A 297 1.67 10.12 21.94
N VAL A 298 1.76 10.26 20.63
CA VAL A 298 1.02 11.25 19.83
C VAL A 298 -0.12 10.60 19.08
N THR A 299 0.20 9.68 18.19
CA THR A 299 -0.76 9.01 17.31
C THR A 299 -0.13 7.72 16.73
N ASP A 300 -0.99 6.83 16.27
CA ASP A 300 -0.63 5.68 15.43
C ASP A 300 -0.97 5.92 13.94
N GLN A 301 -1.54 7.08 13.61
CA GLN A 301 -1.82 7.50 12.25
C GLN A 301 -0.68 8.39 11.74
N VAL A 302 0.29 7.76 11.07
CA VAL A 302 1.51 8.44 10.58
C VAL A 302 1.41 8.88 9.12
N GLU A 303 0.18 8.95 8.59
CA GLU A 303 -0.08 9.45 7.24
C GLU A 303 0.46 10.88 7.08
N GLY A 304 1.22 11.11 6.02
CA GLY A 304 1.88 12.40 5.76
C GLY A 304 3.22 12.60 6.45
N ILE A 305 3.62 11.77 7.44
CA ILE A 305 4.98 11.78 8.04
C ILE A 305 5.89 10.84 7.28
N VAL A 306 5.38 9.67 6.93
CA VAL A 306 6.11 8.69 6.13
C VAL A 306 5.37 8.46 4.82
N PRO A 307 6.08 8.15 3.72
CA PRO A 307 5.44 7.70 2.49
C PRO A 307 4.51 6.52 2.73
N GLU A 308 3.48 6.41 1.91
CA GLU A 308 2.40 5.43 2.13
C GLU A 308 2.91 3.97 2.22
N PHE A 309 3.89 3.59 1.39
CA PHE A 309 4.47 2.24 1.44
C PHE A 309 5.17 1.93 2.76
N LEU A 310 5.71 2.94 3.46
CA LEU A 310 6.34 2.76 4.78
C LEU A 310 5.31 2.53 5.89
N THR A 311 4.04 2.84 5.69
CA THR A 311 2.97 2.52 6.66
C THR A 311 2.74 1.01 6.83
N LEU A 312 3.31 0.19 5.95
CA LEU A 312 3.34 -1.27 6.09
C LEU A 312 4.35 -1.75 7.15
N LEU A 313 5.28 -0.90 7.58
CA LEU A 313 6.21 -1.22 8.65
C LEU A 313 5.52 -1.11 10.01
N HIS A 314 6.08 -1.80 10.99
CA HIS A 314 5.69 -1.70 12.40
C HIS A 314 6.77 -0.94 13.16
N GLY A 315 6.43 -0.38 14.32
CA GLY A 315 7.45 0.15 15.22
C GLY A 315 7.12 1.50 15.84
N VAL A 316 8.17 2.24 16.11
CA VAL A 316 8.13 3.50 16.84
C VAL A 316 8.97 4.54 16.12
N ILE A 317 8.44 5.75 16.03
CA ILE A 317 9.17 6.97 15.63
C ILE A 317 9.00 7.97 16.75
N ASP A 318 10.10 8.58 17.21
CA ASP A 318 10.11 9.61 18.23
C ASP A 318 10.91 10.82 17.71
N SER A 319 10.25 11.97 17.59
CA SER A 319 10.88 13.21 17.12
C SER A 319 10.19 14.45 17.68
N PRO A 320 10.94 15.35 18.36
CA PRO A 320 10.42 16.64 18.77
C PRO A 320 10.21 17.61 17.61
N ASP A 321 10.86 17.38 16.45
CA ASP A 321 10.85 18.28 15.29
C ASP A 321 9.64 18.08 14.37
N ILE A 322 8.79 17.10 14.67
CA ILE A 322 7.54 16.92 13.94
C ILE A 322 6.51 17.92 14.46
N PRO A 323 6.03 18.85 13.60
CA PRO A 323 5.09 19.87 14.00
C PRO A 323 3.73 19.26 14.32
N LEU A 324 3.33 19.39 15.57
CA LEU A 324 2.06 18.93 16.08
C LEU A 324 1.06 20.08 16.16
N ASN A 325 -0.23 19.82 15.97
CA ASN A 325 -1.27 20.78 16.32
C ASN A 325 -1.39 20.92 17.84
N VAL A 326 -2.23 21.84 18.30
CA VAL A 326 -2.44 22.10 19.73
C VAL A 326 -2.90 20.86 20.49
N SER A 327 -3.76 20.05 19.89
CA SER A 327 -4.24 18.79 20.49
C SER A 327 -3.27 17.61 20.32
N ARG A 328 -2.16 17.80 19.62
CA ARG A 328 -1.21 16.73 19.25
C ARG A 328 -1.87 15.52 18.57
N SER A 329 -3.08 15.70 18.03
CA SER A 329 -3.85 14.61 17.39
C SER A 329 -3.68 14.59 15.88
N TYR A 330 -3.23 15.70 15.30
CA TYR A 330 -3.04 15.87 13.86
C TYR A 330 -1.70 16.51 13.55
N LEU A 331 -1.15 16.13 12.42
CA LEU A 331 0.13 16.59 11.91
C LEU A 331 -0.10 17.80 11.00
N GLN A 332 0.76 18.78 11.12
CA GLN A 332 0.78 19.88 10.17
C GLN A 332 1.73 19.52 9.02
N SER A 333 1.25 19.67 7.78
CA SER A 333 2.09 19.49 6.59
C SER A 333 3.17 20.59 6.56
N ASP A 334 4.41 20.23 6.87
CA ASP A 334 5.56 21.13 6.90
C ASP A 334 6.73 20.57 6.07
N SER A 335 7.65 21.47 5.71
CA SER A 335 8.91 21.15 5.03
C SER A 335 9.78 20.17 5.81
N ASN A 336 9.75 20.21 7.14
CA ASN A 336 10.52 19.31 8.00
C ASN A 336 9.98 17.86 7.94
N VAL A 337 8.65 17.68 7.90
CA VAL A 337 8.03 16.36 7.73
C VAL A 337 8.51 15.71 6.43
N LYS A 338 8.56 16.44 5.32
CA LYS A 338 9.08 15.91 4.04
C LYS A 338 10.54 15.49 4.13
N LYS A 339 11.39 16.26 4.85
CA LYS A 339 12.80 15.90 5.05
C LYS A 339 12.94 14.63 5.89
N ILE A 340 12.14 14.49 6.95
CA ILE A 340 12.09 13.30 7.80
C ILE A 340 11.64 12.10 6.97
N ALA A 341 10.56 12.24 6.20
CA ALA A 341 10.05 11.19 5.30
C ALA A 341 11.12 10.71 4.30
N SER A 342 11.77 11.65 3.61
CA SER A 342 12.85 11.34 2.65
C SER A 342 14.04 10.66 3.33
N TYR A 343 14.41 11.10 4.54
CA TYR A 343 15.48 10.46 5.30
C TYR A 343 15.15 9.03 5.71
N ILE A 344 13.94 8.79 6.23
CA ILE A 344 13.50 7.44 6.60
C ILE A 344 13.50 6.54 5.35
N THR A 345 12.95 7.02 4.23
CA THR A 345 12.96 6.30 2.94
C THR A 345 14.37 5.90 2.52
N LYS A 346 15.31 6.84 2.62
CA LYS A 346 16.73 6.58 2.34
C LYS A 346 17.30 5.51 3.26
N LYS A 347 17.09 5.60 4.57
CA LYS A 347 17.60 4.63 5.55
C LYS A 347 17.02 3.24 5.35
N VAL A 348 15.73 3.16 4.99
CA VAL A 348 15.07 1.89 4.62
C VAL A 348 15.73 1.27 3.39
N ALA A 349 15.93 2.05 2.33
CA ALA A 349 16.59 1.56 1.12
C ALA A 349 18.05 1.13 1.39
N ASP A 350 18.81 1.95 2.14
CA ASP A 350 20.21 1.65 2.52
C ASP A 350 20.30 0.32 3.32
N ARG A 351 19.36 0.08 4.24
CA ARG A 351 19.33 -1.17 5.02
C ARG A 351 19.00 -2.38 4.16
N LEU A 352 18.00 -2.27 3.27
CA LEU A 352 17.66 -3.34 2.32
C LEU A 352 18.84 -3.67 1.42
N GLN A 353 19.52 -2.65 0.89
CA GLN A 353 20.73 -2.82 0.08
C GLN A 353 21.88 -3.47 0.86
N SER A 354 22.05 -3.11 2.16
CA SER A 354 23.08 -3.72 3.02
C SER A 354 22.81 -5.21 3.20
N ILE A 355 21.58 -5.60 3.56
CA ILE A 355 21.19 -7.01 3.73
C ILE A 355 21.39 -7.80 2.41
N PHE A 356 21.01 -7.20 1.28
CA PHE A 356 21.22 -7.80 -0.04
C PHE A 356 22.70 -8.05 -0.34
N LYS A 357 23.58 -7.12 0.03
CA LYS A 357 25.04 -7.25 -0.20
C LYS A 357 25.73 -8.19 0.81
N GLU A 358 25.28 -8.19 2.04
CA GLU A 358 25.85 -9.00 3.13
C GLU A 358 25.58 -10.49 2.93
N ASP A 359 24.35 -10.86 2.63
CA ASP A 359 23.93 -12.25 2.39
C ASP A 359 22.80 -12.33 1.36
N ARG A 360 23.19 -12.45 0.09
CA ARG A 360 22.28 -12.60 -1.05
C ARG A 360 21.31 -13.77 -0.89
N LYS A 361 21.77 -14.91 -0.36
CA LYS A 361 20.93 -16.10 -0.21
C LYS A 361 19.86 -15.93 0.87
N GLU A 362 20.23 -15.34 1.98
CA GLU A 362 19.26 -15.01 3.04
C GLU A 362 18.26 -13.95 2.59
N TYR A 363 18.68 -12.97 1.77
CA TYR A 363 17.79 -12.00 1.16
C TYR A 363 16.77 -12.65 0.21
N GLU A 364 17.22 -13.57 -0.65
CA GLU A 364 16.34 -14.34 -1.55
C GLU A 364 15.28 -15.16 -0.79
N LYS A 365 15.64 -15.79 0.34
CA LYS A 365 14.67 -16.50 1.18
C LYS A 365 13.59 -15.60 1.77
N LYS A 366 13.91 -14.33 2.01
CA LYS A 366 12.98 -13.31 2.55
C LYS A 366 12.24 -12.55 1.44
N TRP A 367 12.63 -12.76 0.18
CA TRP A 367 12.11 -11.96 -0.93
C TRP A 367 10.59 -12.02 -1.08
N ASP A 368 9.97 -13.17 -0.94
CA ASP A 368 8.54 -13.32 -1.08
C ASP A 368 7.76 -12.52 0.00
N ASP A 369 8.35 -12.33 1.19
CA ASP A 369 7.82 -11.47 2.25
C ASP A 369 8.13 -9.98 2.04
N LEU A 370 9.22 -9.64 1.33
CA LEU A 370 9.67 -8.26 1.07
C LEU A 370 9.13 -7.67 -0.23
N LYS A 371 8.84 -8.52 -1.19
CA LYS A 371 8.49 -8.16 -2.57
C LYS A 371 7.36 -7.13 -2.62
N LEU A 372 6.29 -7.37 -1.88
CA LEU A 372 5.12 -6.48 -1.87
C LEU A 372 5.48 -5.08 -1.40
N PHE A 373 6.26 -4.97 -0.32
CA PHE A 373 6.74 -3.70 0.22
C PHE A 373 7.64 -2.97 -0.77
N ILE A 374 8.63 -3.67 -1.35
CA ILE A 374 9.59 -3.07 -2.29
C ILE A 374 8.87 -2.63 -3.57
N ASN A 375 7.99 -3.47 -4.12
CA ASN A 375 7.21 -3.14 -5.31
C ASN A 375 6.30 -1.93 -5.07
N TYR A 376 5.64 -1.85 -3.91
CA TYR A 376 4.81 -0.71 -3.59
C TYR A 376 5.64 0.58 -3.49
N GLY A 377 6.79 0.53 -2.82
CA GLY A 377 7.70 1.67 -2.74
C GLY A 377 8.22 2.12 -4.11
N MET A 378 8.59 1.18 -4.99
CA MET A 378 9.04 1.49 -6.34
C MET A 378 7.95 2.13 -7.21
N LEU A 379 6.68 1.77 -7.00
CA LEU A 379 5.54 2.33 -7.74
C LEU A 379 5.15 3.71 -7.23
N SER A 380 5.23 3.95 -5.91
CA SER A 380 4.74 5.18 -5.28
C SER A 380 5.79 6.28 -5.18
N GLU A 381 7.09 5.93 -5.07
CA GLU A 381 8.18 6.86 -4.77
C GLU A 381 9.35 6.74 -5.75
N ALA A 382 9.54 7.76 -6.59
CA ALA A 382 10.60 7.78 -7.59
C ALA A 382 12.01 7.66 -6.97
N ASP A 383 12.27 8.35 -5.86
CA ASP A 383 13.55 8.31 -5.14
C ASP A 383 13.84 6.91 -4.56
N PHE A 384 12.79 6.20 -4.15
CA PHE A 384 12.93 4.82 -3.68
C PHE A 384 13.20 3.87 -4.85
N TYR A 385 12.52 4.04 -6.00
CA TYR A 385 12.81 3.27 -7.21
C TYR A 385 14.28 3.35 -7.61
N ASP A 386 14.84 4.56 -7.67
CA ASP A 386 16.24 4.77 -8.08
C ASP A 386 17.25 4.04 -7.19
N ARG A 387 16.89 3.79 -5.93
CA ARG A 387 17.70 3.02 -4.98
C ARG A 387 17.40 1.52 -5.03
N ALA A 388 16.12 1.17 -5.14
CA ALA A 388 15.65 -0.20 -5.03
C ALA A 388 15.96 -1.04 -6.29
N LYS A 389 16.07 -0.44 -7.46
CA LYS A 389 16.37 -1.14 -8.74
C LYS A 389 17.62 -2.05 -8.69
N ASP A 390 18.57 -1.73 -7.80
CA ASP A 390 19.83 -2.47 -7.68
C ASP A 390 19.70 -3.73 -6.80
N PHE A 391 18.65 -3.82 -5.97
CA PHE A 391 18.40 -4.94 -5.06
C PHE A 391 16.99 -5.55 -5.18
N ALA A 392 16.13 -4.95 -5.98
CA ALA A 392 14.85 -5.56 -6.32
C ALA A 392 15.06 -6.80 -7.17
N LEU A 393 14.33 -7.89 -6.85
CA LEU A 393 14.51 -9.16 -7.52
C LEU A 393 13.33 -9.50 -8.43
N ILE A 394 13.67 -10.15 -9.53
CA ILE A 394 12.75 -10.88 -10.39
C ILE A 394 12.86 -12.36 -10.05
N LYS A 395 11.74 -13.03 -9.88
CA LYS A 395 11.66 -14.49 -9.73
C LYS A 395 11.22 -15.10 -11.05
N ASP A 396 11.94 -16.10 -11.55
CA ASP A 396 11.54 -16.84 -12.73
C ASP A 396 10.56 -17.97 -12.41
N THR A 397 10.03 -18.61 -13.45
CA THR A 397 9.10 -19.75 -13.30
C THR A 397 9.75 -20.99 -12.69
N GLU A 398 11.07 -21.07 -12.64
CA GLU A 398 11.86 -22.13 -12.01
C GLU A 398 12.19 -21.84 -10.53
N GLY A 399 11.79 -20.66 -10.03
CA GLY A 399 12.03 -20.24 -8.65
C GLY A 399 13.41 -19.63 -8.40
N LYS A 400 14.15 -19.25 -9.43
CA LYS A 400 15.43 -18.57 -9.32
C LYS A 400 15.21 -17.07 -9.23
N TYR A 401 16.10 -16.38 -8.51
CA TYR A 401 16.02 -14.94 -8.29
C TYR A 401 17.15 -14.21 -9.02
N PHE A 402 16.81 -13.09 -9.63
CA PHE A 402 17.71 -12.23 -10.40
C PHE A 402 17.46 -10.76 -10.07
N THR A 403 18.50 -9.93 -10.08
CA THR A 403 18.31 -8.49 -10.22
C THR A 403 17.83 -8.16 -11.64
N LEU A 404 17.36 -6.92 -11.84
CA LEU A 404 16.93 -6.46 -13.18
C LEU A 404 18.02 -6.63 -14.22
N ASP A 405 19.27 -6.29 -13.88
CA ASP A 405 20.43 -6.38 -14.79
C ASP A 405 20.86 -7.83 -15.04
N GLU A 406 20.82 -8.68 -14.00
CA GLU A 406 21.10 -10.12 -14.14
C GLU A 406 20.09 -10.78 -15.07
N TYR A 407 18.79 -10.49 -14.88
CA TYR A 407 17.75 -11.04 -15.74
C TYR A 407 17.86 -10.54 -17.18
N LYS A 408 18.09 -9.23 -17.36
CA LYS A 408 18.36 -8.66 -18.68
C LYS A 408 19.51 -9.36 -19.38
N THR A 409 20.61 -9.61 -18.67
CA THR A 409 21.79 -10.31 -19.22
C THR A 409 21.44 -11.74 -19.60
N LEU A 410 20.67 -12.47 -18.77
CA LEU A 410 20.24 -13.84 -19.02
C LEU A 410 19.43 -13.98 -20.32
N VAL A 411 18.51 -13.04 -20.57
CA VAL A 411 17.54 -13.20 -21.66
C VAL A 411 17.91 -12.45 -22.95
N LYS A 412 18.88 -11.55 -22.90
CA LYS A 412 19.21 -10.62 -23.99
C LYS A 412 19.43 -11.31 -25.35
N ASP A 413 20.23 -12.36 -25.37
CA ASP A 413 20.62 -13.00 -26.64
C ASP A 413 19.46 -13.77 -27.27
N ASN A 414 18.63 -14.42 -26.45
CA ASN A 414 17.53 -15.25 -26.92
C ASN A 414 16.24 -14.47 -27.11
N GLN A 415 15.97 -13.44 -26.30
CA GLN A 415 14.67 -12.76 -26.25
C GLN A 415 14.70 -11.33 -26.80
N THR A 416 15.75 -10.94 -27.53
CA THR A 416 15.74 -9.72 -28.35
C THR A 416 15.10 -10.03 -29.69
N ASP A 417 14.11 -9.24 -30.10
CA ASP A 417 13.43 -9.37 -31.38
C ASP A 417 14.25 -8.80 -32.57
N LYS A 418 13.76 -8.94 -33.78
CA LYS A 418 14.41 -8.43 -35.01
C LYS A 418 14.57 -6.90 -35.04
N GLU A 419 13.81 -6.15 -34.22
CA GLU A 419 13.88 -4.69 -34.13
C GLU A 419 14.84 -4.25 -33.01
N GLY A 420 15.47 -5.19 -32.32
CA GLY A 420 16.38 -4.94 -31.22
C GLY A 420 15.68 -4.58 -29.92
N VAL A 421 14.41 -4.96 -29.76
CA VAL A 421 13.63 -4.80 -28.52
C VAL A 421 13.77 -6.07 -27.68
N LEU A 422 14.15 -5.89 -26.42
CA LEU A 422 14.20 -6.98 -25.44
C LEU A 422 12.78 -7.31 -24.95
N VAL A 423 12.33 -8.54 -25.17
CA VAL A 423 11.00 -9.00 -24.80
C VAL A 423 11.11 -9.91 -23.57
N ASN A 424 10.68 -9.42 -22.43
CA ASN A 424 10.59 -10.19 -21.20
C ASN A 424 9.21 -10.86 -21.12
N LEU A 425 9.21 -12.18 -21.17
CA LEU A 425 7.99 -12.97 -21.03
C LEU A 425 7.64 -13.12 -19.56
N TYR A 426 6.33 -13.05 -19.24
CA TYR A 426 5.86 -13.31 -17.89
C TYR A 426 4.59 -14.15 -17.85
N THR A 427 4.36 -14.77 -16.71
CA THR A 427 3.12 -15.51 -16.40
C THR A 427 2.51 -14.97 -15.11
N THR A 428 1.18 -14.91 -15.05
CA THR A 428 0.42 -14.56 -13.85
C THR A 428 -0.20 -15.78 -13.16
N ASN A 429 -0.32 -16.89 -13.90
CA ASN A 429 -0.81 -18.17 -13.38
C ASN A 429 -0.13 -19.32 -14.10
N LYS A 430 0.77 -20.02 -13.41
CA LYS A 430 1.57 -21.10 -14.00
C LYS A 430 0.73 -22.31 -14.43
N GLU A 431 -0.37 -22.57 -13.75
CA GLU A 431 -1.24 -23.72 -14.05
C GLU A 431 -2.09 -23.46 -15.29
N GLU A 432 -2.77 -22.33 -15.32
CA GLU A 432 -3.62 -21.94 -16.46
C GLU A 432 -2.80 -21.68 -17.73
N GLN A 433 -1.60 -21.13 -17.59
CA GLN A 433 -0.73 -20.75 -18.72
C GLN A 433 0.34 -21.80 -19.04
N TYR A 434 0.23 -22.99 -18.47
CA TYR A 434 1.23 -24.06 -18.58
C TYR A 434 1.66 -24.36 -20.02
N THR A 435 0.72 -24.50 -20.93
CA THR A 435 0.99 -24.81 -22.35
C THR A 435 1.86 -23.74 -23.03
N TYR A 436 1.59 -22.47 -22.77
CA TYR A 436 2.35 -21.34 -23.32
C TYR A 436 3.73 -21.23 -22.70
N ILE A 437 3.83 -21.51 -21.39
CA ILE A 437 5.12 -21.60 -20.68
C ILE A 437 6.01 -22.67 -21.28
N GLU A 438 5.48 -23.88 -21.51
CA GLU A 438 6.24 -24.96 -22.10
C GLU A 438 6.64 -24.68 -23.56
N ALA A 439 5.79 -24.01 -24.33
CA ALA A 439 6.13 -23.59 -25.69
C ALA A 439 7.31 -22.58 -25.69
N ALA A 440 7.31 -21.63 -24.77
CA ALA A 440 8.40 -20.67 -24.61
C ALA A 440 9.69 -21.35 -24.14
N LYS A 441 9.61 -22.26 -23.16
CA LYS A 441 10.76 -23.03 -22.65
C LYS A 441 11.41 -23.90 -23.71
N LYS A 442 10.62 -24.55 -24.58
CA LYS A 442 11.15 -25.33 -25.71
C LYS A 442 12.02 -24.51 -26.67
N LYS A 443 11.78 -23.20 -26.74
CA LYS A 443 12.60 -22.24 -27.49
C LYS A 443 13.77 -21.66 -26.69
N GLY A 444 13.99 -22.13 -25.46
CA GLY A 444 15.06 -21.66 -24.58
C GLY A 444 14.78 -20.27 -23.97
N TYR A 445 13.51 -19.85 -23.92
CA TYR A 445 13.12 -18.57 -23.31
C TYR A 445 12.89 -18.72 -21.81
N SER A 446 13.30 -17.70 -21.05
CA SER A 446 13.03 -17.55 -19.63
C SER A 446 11.76 -16.75 -19.41
N LEU A 447 11.00 -17.09 -18.35
CA LEU A 447 9.74 -16.42 -18.02
C LEU A 447 9.77 -15.93 -16.58
N ILE A 448 9.25 -14.74 -16.37
CA ILE A 448 9.05 -14.13 -15.05
C ILE A 448 7.78 -14.69 -14.41
N ASP A 449 7.85 -15.05 -13.14
CA ASP A 449 6.70 -15.34 -12.30
C ASP A 449 6.13 -14.02 -11.74
N ALA A 450 5.06 -13.56 -12.35
CA ALA A 450 4.36 -12.33 -11.99
C ALA A 450 2.99 -12.61 -11.34
N SER A 451 2.93 -13.61 -10.44
CA SER A 451 1.71 -14.04 -9.75
C SER A 451 1.32 -13.14 -8.57
N GLY A 452 2.19 -12.22 -8.13
CA GLY A 452 1.93 -11.29 -7.03
C GLY A 452 1.06 -10.10 -7.45
N GLN A 453 0.36 -9.50 -6.47
CA GLN A 453 -0.61 -8.41 -6.69
C GLN A 453 -0.02 -7.18 -7.41
N LEU A 454 1.23 -6.81 -7.11
CA LEU A 454 1.89 -5.64 -7.69
C LEU A 454 2.86 -5.97 -8.82
N ASP A 455 3.00 -7.25 -9.21
CA ASP A 455 3.99 -7.65 -10.21
C ASP A 455 3.69 -7.07 -11.58
N VAL A 456 2.47 -7.18 -12.07
CA VAL A 456 2.08 -6.62 -13.38
C VAL A 456 2.20 -5.10 -13.41
N PRO A 457 1.74 -4.33 -12.39
CA PRO A 457 2.03 -2.91 -12.26
C PRO A 457 3.53 -2.57 -12.32
N ILE A 458 4.37 -3.33 -11.61
CA ILE A 458 5.84 -3.14 -11.64
C ILE A 458 6.39 -3.37 -13.05
N LEU A 459 6.01 -4.46 -13.71
CA LEU A 459 6.46 -4.74 -15.08
C LEU A 459 6.04 -3.64 -16.05
N SER A 460 4.83 -3.10 -15.90
CA SER A 460 4.33 -1.98 -16.71
C SER A 460 5.13 -0.68 -16.46
N MET A 461 5.48 -0.39 -15.21
CA MET A 461 6.32 0.75 -14.86
C MET A 461 7.76 0.59 -15.40
N LEU A 462 8.34 -0.63 -15.29
CA LEU A 462 9.67 -0.92 -15.84
C LEU A 462 9.69 -0.78 -17.37
N GLU A 463 8.64 -1.19 -18.07
CA GLU A 463 8.52 -1.00 -19.53
C GLU A 463 8.56 0.47 -19.93
N GLN A 464 7.97 1.36 -19.12
CA GLN A 464 8.02 2.82 -19.36
C GLN A 464 9.39 3.44 -19.06
N LYS A 465 10.12 2.88 -18.09
CA LYS A 465 11.42 3.42 -17.65
C LYS A 465 12.62 2.87 -18.44
N LEU A 466 12.50 1.66 -19.00
CA LEU A 466 13.59 0.97 -19.68
C LEU A 466 13.45 1.09 -21.19
N GLU A 467 14.45 1.65 -21.84
CA GLU A 467 14.48 1.79 -23.30
C GLU A 467 14.52 0.43 -24.00
N LYS A 468 13.81 0.32 -25.12
CA LYS A 468 13.78 -0.89 -25.97
C LYS A 468 13.52 -2.19 -25.18
N THR A 469 12.64 -2.10 -24.20
CA THR A 469 12.27 -3.23 -23.34
C THR A 469 10.75 -3.35 -23.30
N ARG A 470 10.23 -4.55 -23.47
CA ARG A 470 8.81 -4.88 -23.35
C ARG A 470 8.62 -6.02 -22.37
N TYR A 471 7.50 -6.02 -21.68
CA TYR A 471 7.05 -7.11 -20.83
C TYR A 471 5.74 -7.64 -21.39
N VAL A 472 5.70 -8.91 -21.79
CA VAL A 472 4.59 -9.51 -22.52
C VAL A 472 4.14 -10.78 -21.81
N ARG A 473 2.83 -10.91 -21.56
CA ARG A 473 2.29 -12.13 -20.97
C ARG A 473 2.36 -13.27 -21.98
N VAL A 474 2.78 -14.43 -21.53
CA VAL A 474 3.14 -15.56 -22.40
C VAL A 474 1.99 -16.09 -23.27
N ASP A 475 0.74 -15.84 -22.89
CA ASP A 475 -0.48 -16.24 -23.60
C ASP A 475 -1.10 -15.11 -24.45
N SER A 476 -0.39 -13.97 -24.57
CA SER A 476 -0.91 -12.81 -25.32
C SER A 476 -0.94 -13.03 -26.84
N ASP A 477 -0.05 -13.85 -27.35
CA ASP A 477 0.02 -14.29 -28.75
C ASP A 477 0.85 -15.57 -28.83
N ILE A 478 1.00 -16.12 -30.04
CA ILE A 478 1.92 -17.23 -30.28
C ILE A 478 3.35 -16.75 -30.07
N ILE A 479 4.19 -17.61 -29.52
CA ILE A 479 5.53 -17.24 -29.07
C ILE A 479 6.41 -16.62 -30.18
N ASP A 480 6.24 -17.07 -31.44
CA ASP A 480 6.98 -16.55 -32.58
C ASP A 480 6.54 -15.15 -33.02
N ARG A 481 5.35 -14.73 -32.64
CA ARG A 481 4.86 -13.35 -32.82
C ARG A 481 5.22 -12.44 -31.67
N ILE A 482 5.27 -12.99 -30.46
CA ILE A 482 5.70 -12.23 -29.29
C ILE A 482 7.17 -11.83 -29.45
N ILE A 483 8.03 -12.79 -29.83
CA ILE A 483 9.47 -12.56 -30.09
C ILE A 483 9.73 -12.85 -31.56
N GLN A 484 9.58 -11.82 -32.40
CA GLN A 484 9.74 -11.95 -33.82
C GLN A 484 11.24 -12.07 -34.18
N LYS A 485 11.60 -13.22 -34.75
CA LYS A 485 12.92 -13.47 -35.33
C LYS A 485 12.85 -13.35 -36.85
N GLU A 486 14.03 -13.23 -37.53
CA GLU A 486 14.08 -13.12 -38.98
C GLU A 486 13.59 -14.40 -39.69
N ASP A 487 13.78 -15.55 -39.05
CA ASP A 487 13.45 -16.89 -39.58
C ASP A 487 12.06 -17.43 -39.16
N ALA A 488 11.11 -16.55 -38.85
CA ALA A 488 9.78 -16.97 -38.42
C ALA A 488 9.07 -17.79 -39.52
N PRO A 489 8.44 -18.94 -39.18
CA PRO A 489 7.72 -19.78 -40.14
C PRO A 489 6.63 -19.00 -40.85
N LYS A 490 6.53 -19.18 -42.17
CA LYS A 490 5.46 -18.58 -42.97
C LYS A 490 4.38 -19.62 -43.24
N ASN A 491 3.13 -19.18 -43.20
CA ASN A 491 2.01 -19.99 -43.62
C ASN A 491 2.12 -20.29 -45.14
N ASN A 492 2.10 -21.56 -45.51
CA ASN A 492 2.23 -22.02 -46.88
C ASN A 492 0.86 -22.21 -47.60
N LEU A 493 -0.25 -21.98 -46.92
CA LEU A 493 -1.59 -22.05 -47.49
C LEU A 493 -1.85 -20.82 -48.39
N SER A 494 -2.62 -21.03 -49.46
CA SER A 494 -3.12 -19.94 -50.29
C SER A 494 -4.09 -19.05 -49.50
N GLU A 495 -4.31 -17.81 -49.96
CA GLU A 495 -5.29 -16.92 -49.38
C GLU A 495 -6.70 -17.54 -49.33
N GLU A 496 -7.08 -18.25 -50.39
CA GLU A 496 -8.38 -18.92 -50.45
C GLU A 496 -8.50 -20.09 -49.42
N GLU A 497 -7.48 -20.91 -49.28
CA GLU A 497 -7.46 -21.99 -48.28
C GLU A 497 -7.48 -21.42 -46.87
N THR A 498 -6.77 -20.35 -46.62
CA THR A 498 -6.76 -19.63 -45.35
C THR A 498 -8.13 -19.07 -45.00
N ASP A 499 -8.80 -18.43 -45.96
CA ASP A 499 -10.14 -17.87 -45.81
C ASP A 499 -11.18 -18.97 -45.57
N ASN A 500 -11.14 -20.07 -46.36
CA ASN A 500 -12.09 -21.18 -46.21
C ASN A 500 -11.94 -21.83 -44.85
N LEU A 501 -10.72 -22.10 -44.41
CA LEU A 501 -10.42 -22.70 -43.11
C LEU A 501 -10.90 -21.78 -41.97
N SER A 502 -10.61 -20.47 -42.07
CA SER A 502 -11.04 -19.49 -41.08
C SER A 502 -12.57 -19.41 -40.95
N GLU A 503 -13.29 -19.41 -42.09
CA GLU A 503 -14.75 -19.37 -42.10
C GLU A 503 -15.38 -20.69 -41.59
N THR A 504 -14.76 -21.82 -41.87
CA THR A 504 -15.17 -23.13 -41.34
C THR A 504 -15.25 -23.10 -39.81
N PHE A 505 -14.22 -22.61 -39.15
CA PHE A 505 -14.19 -22.52 -37.68
C PHE A 505 -15.05 -21.38 -37.14
N ARG A 506 -15.03 -20.21 -37.82
CA ARG A 506 -15.84 -19.02 -37.42
C ARG A 506 -17.34 -19.36 -37.39
N SER A 507 -17.83 -20.06 -38.41
CA SER A 507 -19.26 -20.41 -38.52
C SER A 507 -19.75 -21.32 -37.38
N GLN A 508 -18.85 -22.13 -36.80
CA GLN A 508 -19.18 -23.08 -35.73
C GLN A 508 -18.81 -22.60 -34.35
N MET A 509 -18.18 -21.40 -34.24
CA MET A 509 -17.79 -20.82 -32.95
C MET A 509 -19.02 -20.52 -32.09
N PRO A 510 -19.12 -21.05 -30.86
CA PRO A 510 -20.24 -20.74 -29.99
C PRO A 510 -20.21 -19.27 -29.52
N LYS A 511 -21.41 -18.71 -29.33
CA LYS A 511 -21.50 -17.38 -28.69
C LYS A 511 -21.23 -17.50 -27.21
N ILE A 512 -20.08 -16.99 -26.77
CA ILE A 512 -19.68 -16.91 -25.35
C ILE A 512 -19.97 -15.52 -24.84
N GLN A 513 -20.62 -15.41 -23.69
CA GLN A 513 -20.96 -14.12 -23.10
C GLN A 513 -19.69 -13.33 -22.76
N LYS A 514 -19.61 -12.10 -23.26
CA LYS A 514 -18.46 -11.21 -23.07
C LYS A 514 -17.14 -11.68 -23.70
N ALA A 515 -17.16 -12.54 -24.71
CA ALA A 515 -15.98 -12.93 -25.46
C ALA A 515 -16.23 -12.84 -26.96
N GLU A 516 -15.27 -12.29 -27.70
CA GLU A 516 -15.22 -12.23 -29.15
C GLU A 516 -13.98 -12.93 -29.67
N PHE A 517 -14.12 -13.77 -30.70
CA PHE A 517 -13.01 -14.55 -31.26
C PHE A 517 -12.70 -14.07 -32.69
N ASN A 518 -11.43 -13.73 -32.89
CA ASN A 518 -10.85 -13.57 -34.21
C ASN A 518 -10.17 -14.87 -34.60
N ILE A 519 -10.49 -15.42 -35.79
CA ILE A 519 -9.89 -16.67 -36.26
C ILE A 519 -8.65 -16.36 -37.10
N GLU A 520 -7.52 -16.96 -36.72
CA GLU A 520 -6.26 -16.82 -37.41
C GLU A 520 -5.65 -18.16 -37.79
N VAL A 521 -4.98 -18.23 -38.95
CA VAL A 521 -4.29 -19.44 -39.43
C VAL A 521 -2.79 -19.18 -39.44
N GLN A 522 -2.02 -20.01 -38.74
CA GLN A 522 -0.58 -19.86 -38.54
C GLN A 522 0.15 -21.19 -38.71
N ALA A 523 1.41 -21.14 -39.17
CA ALA A 523 2.31 -22.29 -39.22
C ALA A 523 3.04 -22.41 -37.89
N LEU A 524 2.76 -23.45 -37.10
CA LEU A 524 3.34 -23.65 -35.76
C LEU A 524 4.17 -24.94 -35.65
N GLY A 525 4.27 -25.69 -36.74
CA GLY A 525 4.90 -27.02 -36.78
C GLY A 525 3.95 -28.14 -36.42
N GLU A 526 4.19 -29.33 -36.99
CA GLU A 526 3.29 -30.52 -36.88
C GLU A 526 3.16 -31.05 -35.45
N SER A 527 4.16 -30.89 -34.62
CA SER A 527 4.20 -31.36 -33.23
C SER A 527 3.53 -30.39 -32.23
N PHE A 528 3.12 -29.22 -32.68
CA PHE A 528 2.42 -28.25 -31.83
C PHE A 528 0.93 -28.54 -31.82
N GLN A 529 0.19 -27.90 -30.89
CA GLN A 529 -1.27 -28.13 -30.79
C GLN A 529 -2.01 -27.71 -32.06
N PRO A 530 -3.13 -28.38 -32.40
CA PRO A 530 -3.92 -28.05 -33.59
C PRO A 530 -4.58 -26.68 -33.49
N VAL A 531 -5.00 -26.32 -32.29
CA VAL A 531 -5.70 -25.04 -31.99
C VAL A 531 -5.25 -24.49 -30.66
N LEU A 532 -5.24 -23.17 -30.54
CA LEU A 532 -5.00 -22.49 -29.27
C LEU A 532 -5.73 -21.13 -29.25
N ILE A 533 -5.97 -20.62 -28.04
CA ILE A 533 -6.60 -19.29 -27.86
C ILE A 533 -5.57 -18.37 -27.22
N THR A 534 -5.32 -17.22 -27.82
CA THR A 534 -4.47 -16.17 -27.25
C THR A 534 -5.32 -14.94 -26.95
N GLN A 535 -4.89 -14.13 -25.96
CA GLN A 535 -5.62 -12.93 -25.56
C GLN A 535 -4.86 -11.68 -25.97
N ASN A 536 -5.48 -10.81 -26.75
CA ASN A 536 -4.86 -9.56 -27.18
C ASN A 536 -4.34 -8.73 -25.99
N GLU A 537 -3.02 -8.50 -25.96
CA GLU A 537 -2.32 -7.84 -24.87
C GLU A 537 -2.82 -6.41 -24.61
N TYR A 538 -3.05 -5.64 -25.67
CA TYR A 538 -3.50 -4.26 -25.56
C TYR A 538 -4.86 -4.16 -24.87
N MET A 539 -5.85 -4.90 -25.37
CA MET A 539 -7.20 -4.90 -24.81
C MET A 539 -7.25 -5.41 -23.39
N ARG A 540 -6.47 -6.43 -23.08
CA ARG A 540 -6.33 -6.98 -21.73
C ARG A 540 -5.78 -5.93 -20.76
N ARG A 541 -4.67 -5.27 -21.12
CA ARG A 541 -4.07 -4.21 -20.27
C ARG A 541 -5.01 -3.03 -20.07
N MET A 542 -5.72 -2.60 -21.11
CA MET A 542 -6.70 -1.52 -21.01
C MET A 542 -7.84 -1.88 -20.04
N LYS A 543 -8.30 -3.13 -20.05
CA LYS A 543 -9.30 -3.61 -19.10
C LYS A 543 -8.76 -3.67 -17.66
N GLU A 544 -7.59 -4.20 -17.45
CA GLU A 544 -6.95 -4.24 -16.12
C GLU A 544 -6.77 -2.82 -15.56
N MET A 545 -6.29 -1.88 -16.37
CA MET A 545 -6.16 -0.48 -15.96
C MET A 545 -7.50 0.19 -15.65
N SER A 546 -8.57 -0.19 -16.36
CA SER A 546 -9.90 0.38 -16.14
C SER A 546 -10.51 0.07 -14.77
N GLN A 547 -10.01 -0.96 -14.09
CA GLN A 547 -10.42 -1.31 -12.73
C GLN A 547 -9.84 -0.36 -11.68
N PHE A 548 -8.74 0.32 -11.98
CA PHE A 548 -8.02 1.19 -11.06
C PHE A 548 -8.15 2.69 -11.37
N GLN A 549 -8.57 3.06 -12.58
CA GLN A 549 -8.69 4.47 -13.00
C GLN A 549 -10.14 4.89 -13.22
N GLN A 550 -10.60 5.86 -12.44
CA GLN A 550 -11.91 6.52 -12.68
C GLN A 550 -11.90 7.20 -14.06
N GLY A 551 -12.86 6.86 -14.90
CA GLY A 551 -13.00 7.39 -16.28
C GLY A 551 -12.76 6.36 -17.38
N MET A 552 -12.17 5.20 -17.12
CA MET A 552 -11.94 4.13 -18.09
C MET A 552 -13.00 3.00 -18.05
N GLY A 553 -14.11 3.19 -17.34
CA GLY A 553 -15.18 2.19 -17.17
C GLY A 553 -15.78 1.64 -18.46
N PHE A 554 -15.60 2.34 -19.60
CA PHE A 554 -16.00 1.85 -20.91
C PHE A 554 -15.27 0.55 -21.28
N TYR A 555 -13.96 0.47 -21.07
CA TYR A 555 -13.17 -0.73 -21.35
C TYR A 555 -13.57 -1.92 -20.49
N ALA A 556 -13.99 -1.70 -19.24
CA ALA A 556 -14.46 -2.78 -18.36
C ALA A 556 -15.72 -3.48 -18.88
N GLN A 557 -16.53 -2.79 -19.72
CA GLN A 557 -17.77 -3.31 -20.27
C GLN A 557 -17.59 -3.95 -21.66
N MET A 558 -16.44 -3.73 -22.33
CA MET A 558 -16.16 -4.34 -23.63
C MET A 558 -15.99 -5.85 -23.50
N PRO A 559 -16.42 -6.65 -24.53
CA PRO A 559 -16.08 -8.06 -24.56
C PRO A 559 -14.56 -8.26 -24.58
N ASP A 560 -14.13 -9.41 -24.08
CA ASP A 560 -12.72 -9.83 -24.17
C ASP A 560 -12.44 -10.25 -25.61
N ALA A 561 -11.40 -9.69 -26.22
CA ALA A 561 -10.96 -10.04 -27.55
C ALA A 561 -9.92 -11.15 -27.49
N TYR A 562 -10.23 -12.29 -28.12
CA TYR A 562 -9.36 -13.46 -28.22
C TYR A 562 -9.00 -13.74 -29.67
N ASN A 563 -7.80 -14.27 -29.91
CA ASN A 563 -7.45 -14.87 -31.19
C ASN A 563 -7.56 -16.39 -31.04
N PHE A 564 -8.38 -17.01 -31.87
CA PHE A 564 -8.47 -18.45 -32.03
C PHE A 564 -7.53 -18.85 -33.16
N VAL A 565 -6.38 -19.43 -32.82
CA VAL A 565 -5.31 -19.72 -33.76
C VAL A 565 -5.39 -21.15 -34.22
N LEU A 566 -5.45 -21.36 -35.53
CA LEU A 566 -5.43 -22.68 -36.23
C LEU A 566 -3.99 -22.95 -36.69
N ASN A 567 -3.43 -24.10 -36.30
CA ASN A 567 -2.11 -24.52 -36.73
C ASN A 567 -2.18 -25.22 -38.09
N ALA A 568 -1.85 -24.48 -39.15
CA ALA A 568 -1.86 -24.99 -40.53
C ALA A 568 -1.00 -26.21 -40.78
N ASP A 569 0.06 -26.42 -39.98
CA ASP A 569 0.96 -27.55 -40.12
C ASP A 569 0.40 -28.87 -39.48
N HIS A 570 -0.55 -28.71 -38.55
CA HIS A 570 -1.05 -29.87 -37.81
C HIS A 570 -1.90 -30.81 -38.66
N PRO A 571 -1.70 -32.15 -38.57
CA PRO A 571 -2.41 -33.12 -39.38
C PRO A 571 -3.95 -33.01 -39.32
N LEU A 572 -4.52 -32.73 -38.14
CA LEU A 572 -5.98 -32.57 -37.97
C LEU A 572 -6.49 -31.34 -38.70
N ILE A 573 -5.77 -30.24 -38.74
CA ILE A 573 -6.16 -29.02 -39.46
C ILE A 573 -6.05 -29.24 -40.97
N LYS A 574 -4.98 -29.90 -41.45
CA LYS A 574 -4.84 -30.32 -42.86
C LYS A 574 -5.98 -31.25 -43.28
N ARG A 575 -6.37 -32.18 -42.40
CA ARG A 575 -7.53 -33.06 -42.65
C ARG A 575 -8.82 -32.27 -42.81
N VAL A 576 -9.14 -31.34 -41.89
CA VAL A 576 -10.33 -30.50 -41.99
C VAL A 576 -10.32 -29.68 -43.28
N LEU A 577 -9.16 -29.08 -43.64
CA LEU A 577 -9.03 -28.34 -44.90
C LEU A 577 -9.33 -29.20 -46.13
N ASN A 578 -8.80 -30.41 -46.18
CA ASN A 578 -9.03 -31.35 -47.28
C ASN A 578 -10.51 -31.80 -47.36
N GLU A 579 -11.12 -32.18 -46.23
CA GLU A 579 -12.55 -32.55 -46.16
C GLU A 579 -13.42 -31.38 -46.65
N VAL A 580 -13.23 -30.18 -46.15
CA VAL A 580 -14.00 -29.01 -46.58
C VAL A 580 -13.76 -28.69 -48.05
N THR A 581 -12.55 -28.82 -48.57
CA THR A 581 -12.23 -28.59 -49.99
C THR A 581 -12.94 -29.62 -50.87
N GLU A 582 -12.84 -30.88 -50.56
CA GLU A 582 -13.47 -31.95 -51.33
C GLU A 582 -15.00 -31.84 -51.38
N ASP A 583 -15.64 -31.55 -50.23
CA ASP A 583 -17.10 -31.45 -50.09
C ASP A 583 -17.68 -30.21 -50.77
N THR A 584 -16.90 -29.08 -50.77
CA THR A 584 -17.43 -27.82 -51.24
C THR A 584 -16.92 -27.36 -52.64
N THR A 585 -15.92 -28.05 -53.23
CA THR A 585 -15.30 -27.64 -54.53
C THR A 585 -16.33 -27.38 -55.60
N LYS A 586 -17.33 -28.27 -55.82
CA LYS A 586 -18.31 -28.11 -56.87
C LYS A 586 -19.19 -26.84 -56.73
N GLU A 587 -19.44 -26.41 -55.51
CA GLU A 587 -20.28 -25.25 -55.22
C GLU A 587 -19.45 -23.98 -55.09
N LEU A 588 -18.22 -24.07 -54.63
CA LEU A 588 -17.34 -22.92 -54.39
C LEU A 588 -16.60 -22.46 -55.67
N GLU A 589 -16.18 -23.37 -56.56
CA GLU A 589 -15.46 -22.99 -57.80
C GLU A 589 -16.18 -21.90 -58.64
N PRO A 590 -17.51 -22.01 -58.92
CA PRO A 590 -18.21 -20.98 -59.67
C PRO A 590 -18.26 -19.66 -58.88
N ILE A 591 -18.49 -19.70 -57.56
CA ILE A 591 -18.57 -18.54 -56.72
C ILE A 591 -17.21 -17.83 -56.63
N ALA A 592 -16.11 -18.59 -56.46
CA ALA A 592 -14.74 -18.09 -56.40
C ALA A 592 -14.32 -17.41 -57.74
N SER A 593 -14.70 -18.05 -58.89
CA SER A 593 -14.44 -17.48 -60.20
C SER A 593 -15.13 -16.13 -60.41
N GLU A 594 -16.43 -16.06 -60.03
CA GLU A 594 -17.22 -14.84 -60.17
C GLU A 594 -16.73 -13.76 -59.19
N LEU A 595 -16.40 -14.12 -57.97
CA LEU A 595 -15.87 -13.22 -56.95
C LEU A 595 -14.51 -12.62 -57.36
N LYS A 596 -13.63 -13.42 -57.99
CA LYS A 596 -12.37 -12.93 -58.57
C LYS A 596 -12.61 -11.93 -59.70
N GLY A 597 -13.61 -12.18 -60.58
CA GLY A 597 -14.03 -11.27 -61.63
C GLY A 597 -14.55 -9.93 -61.09
N GLN A 598 -15.43 -9.99 -60.08
CA GLN A 598 -16.00 -8.77 -59.46
C GLN A 598 -14.95 -7.98 -58.64
N LYS A 599 -14.03 -8.65 -57.96
CA LYS A 599 -12.92 -7.96 -57.28
C LYS A 599 -11.98 -7.25 -58.28
N ALA A 600 -11.65 -7.89 -59.42
CA ALA A 600 -10.87 -7.28 -60.48
C ALA A 600 -11.58 -6.06 -61.09
N ARG A 601 -12.91 -6.14 -61.30
CA ARG A 601 -13.74 -5.02 -61.78
C ARG A 601 -13.72 -3.88 -60.76
N LEU A 602 -13.91 -4.15 -59.48
CA LEU A 602 -13.87 -3.15 -58.41
C LEU A 602 -12.53 -2.42 -58.40
N ALA A 603 -11.42 -3.17 -58.45
CA ALA A 603 -10.07 -2.58 -58.49
C ALA A 603 -9.87 -1.65 -59.71
N ALA A 604 -10.34 -2.06 -60.91
CA ALA A 604 -10.27 -1.24 -62.08
C ALA A 604 -11.10 0.05 -61.96
N LEU A 605 -12.32 -0.05 -61.40
CA LEU A 605 -13.18 1.11 -61.14
C LEU A 605 -12.54 2.06 -60.12
N GLN A 606 -12.02 1.56 -59.04
CA GLN A 606 -11.32 2.37 -58.02
C GLN A 606 -10.05 3.04 -58.58
N GLN A 607 -9.28 2.35 -59.40
CA GLN A 607 -8.11 2.89 -60.07
C GLN A 607 -8.49 4.00 -61.05
N SER A 608 -9.63 3.90 -61.77
CA SER A 608 -10.12 4.93 -62.65
C SER A 608 -10.60 6.17 -61.87
N GLN A 609 -11.28 5.94 -60.75
CA GLN A 609 -11.77 7.01 -59.87
C GLN A 609 -10.66 7.73 -59.13
N SER A 610 -9.58 7.04 -58.74
CA SER A 610 -8.43 7.65 -58.05
C SER A 610 -7.71 8.72 -58.92
N LYS A 611 -7.90 8.70 -60.24
CA LYS A 611 -7.35 9.68 -61.19
C LYS A 611 -8.19 10.93 -61.33
N LYS A 612 -9.39 10.98 -60.72
CA LYS A 612 -10.37 12.09 -60.79
C LYS A 612 -10.51 12.72 -59.40
N LYS A 613 -10.88 14.02 -59.37
CA LYS A 613 -11.28 14.65 -58.11
C LYS A 613 -12.67 14.17 -57.68
N ALA A 614 -12.97 14.17 -56.41
CA ALA A 614 -14.25 13.70 -55.87
C ALA A 614 -15.48 14.43 -56.48
N GLU A 615 -15.32 15.67 -56.88
CA GLU A 615 -16.34 16.51 -57.53
C GLU A 615 -16.55 16.18 -59.04
N GLU A 616 -15.59 15.49 -59.64
CA GLU A 616 -15.61 15.09 -61.05
C GLU A 616 -16.20 13.70 -61.28
N LEU A 617 -16.52 12.98 -60.19
CA LEU A 617 -17.11 11.64 -60.26
C LEU A 617 -18.62 11.74 -60.56
N THR A 618 -19.03 11.11 -61.63
CA THR A 618 -20.44 11.03 -62.02
C THR A 618 -21.22 10.11 -61.07
N GLN A 619 -22.53 10.30 -60.98
CA GLN A 619 -23.38 9.43 -60.16
C GLN A 619 -23.32 7.97 -60.64
N GLU A 620 -23.28 7.75 -61.94
CA GLU A 620 -23.16 6.41 -62.54
C GLU A 620 -21.87 5.69 -62.12
N GLU A 621 -20.72 6.41 -62.06
CA GLU A 621 -19.44 5.84 -61.59
C GLU A 621 -19.49 5.46 -60.12
N LYS A 622 -20.20 6.24 -59.28
CA LYS A 622 -20.40 5.92 -57.86
C LYS A 622 -21.31 4.69 -57.71
N ASP A 623 -22.39 4.66 -58.46
CA ASP A 623 -23.36 3.56 -58.45
C ASP A 623 -22.74 2.24 -58.96
N ASP A 624 -21.85 2.29 -59.97
CA ASP A 624 -21.10 1.12 -60.46
C ASP A 624 -20.19 0.53 -59.39
N VAL A 625 -19.49 1.36 -58.63
CA VAL A 625 -18.67 0.89 -57.51
C VAL A 625 -19.55 0.29 -56.43
N GLN A 626 -20.63 0.95 -56.06
CA GLN A 626 -21.57 0.48 -55.04
C GLN A 626 -22.24 -0.84 -55.46
N ASN A 627 -22.68 -0.96 -56.70
CA ASN A 627 -23.29 -2.19 -57.23
C ASN A 627 -22.28 -3.36 -57.25
N THR A 628 -21.03 -3.07 -57.67
CA THR A 628 -19.96 -4.07 -57.67
C THR A 628 -19.62 -4.53 -56.27
N GLN A 629 -19.54 -3.60 -55.30
CA GLN A 629 -19.34 -3.94 -53.87
C GLN A 629 -20.47 -4.78 -53.33
N LYS A 630 -21.73 -4.46 -53.68
CA LYS A 630 -22.91 -5.23 -53.30
C LYS A 630 -22.86 -6.68 -53.84
N SER A 631 -22.52 -6.82 -55.14
CA SER A 631 -22.35 -8.15 -55.76
C SER A 631 -21.25 -8.97 -55.11
N ILE A 632 -20.12 -8.32 -54.71
CA ILE A 632 -19.06 -8.98 -53.97
C ILE A 632 -19.56 -9.46 -52.61
N SER A 633 -20.33 -8.63 -51.88
CA SER A 633 -20.90 -9.00 -50.59
C SER A 633 -21.87 -10.19 -50.72
N GLU A 634 -22.77 -10.17 -51.71
CA GLU A 634 -23.70 -11.25 -51.95
C GLU A 634 -23.01 -12.58 -52.30
N LEU A 635 -21.90 -12.54 -53.07
CA LEU A 635 -21.09 -13.73 -53.36
C LEU A 635 -20.32 -14.21 -52.14
N GLN A 636 -19.83 -13.32 -51.32
CA GLN A 636 -19.20 -13.69 -50.06
C GLN A 636 -20.19 -14.35 -49.08
N ASP A 637 -21.41 -13.84 -49.01
CA ASP A 637 -22.48 -14.43 -48.19
C ASP A 637 -22.89 -15.82 -48.71
N LYS A 638 -22.94 -16.01 -50.02
CA LYS A 638 -23.18 -17.34 -50.62
C LYS A 638 -22.05 -18.30 -50.30
N LYS A 639 -20.77 -17.88 -50.45
CA LYS A 639 -19.60 -18.67 -50.09
C LYS A 639 -19.65 -19.10 -48.62
N LYS A 640 -20.00 -18.15 -47.76
CA LYS A 640 -20.15 -18.41 -46.32
C LYS A 640 -21.22 -19.46 -46.02
N THR A 641 -22.40 -19.35 -46.67
CA THR A 641 -23.51 -20.30 -46.48
C THR A 641 -23.12 -21.73 -46.88
N VAL A 642 -22.34 -21.89 -47.96
CA VAL A 642 -21.88 -23.22 -48.42
C VAL A 642 -20.91 -23.83 -47.40
N ILE A 643 -19.92 -22.99 -46.92
CA ILE A 643 -18.94 -23.45 -45.93
C ILE A 643 -19.63 -23.81 -44.61
N GLU A 644 -20.55 -22.97 -44.14
CA GLU A 644 -21.30 -23.19 -42.88
C GLU A 644 -22.10 -24.51 -42.95
N ALA A 645 -22.74 -24.76 -44.06
CA ALA A 645 -23.51 -26.01 -44.26
C ALA A 645 -22.60 -27.26 -44.17
N CYS A 646 -21.42 -27.23 -44.79
CA CYS A 646 -20.41 -28.27 -44.73
C CYS A 646 -19.83 -28.46 -43.31
N ALA A 647 -19.52 -27.35 -42.66
CA ALA A 647 -18.89 -27.35 -41.32
C ALA A 647 -19.85 -27.84 -40.22
N LYS A 648 -21.14 -27.68 -40.37
CA LYS A 648 -22.18 -27.94 -39.37
C LYS A 648 -22.14 -29.36 -38.79
N ASP A 649 -21.86 -30.33 -39.62
CA ASP A 649 -21.83 -31.74 -39.23
C ASP A 649 -20.41 -32.27 -39.05
N ASN A 650 -19.38 -31.43 -39.15
CA ASN A 650 -18.00 -31.84 -38.99
C ASN A 650 -17.62 -31.99 -37.51
N GLU A 651 -17.60 -33.22 -37.02
CA GLU A 651 -17.30 -33.54 -35.61
C GLU A 651 -15.88 -33.12 -35.19
N VAL A 652 -14.91 -33.15 -36.12
CA VAL A 652 -13.53 -32.77 -35.84
C VAL A 652 -13.43 -31.26 -35.57
N VAL A 653 -14.12 -30.42 -36.36
CA VAL A 653 -14.18 -28.97 -36.13
C VAL A 653 -14.75 -28.64 -34.75
N HIS A 654 -15.91 -29.26 -34.42
CA HIS A 654 -16.52 -29.07 -33.10
C HIS A 654 -15.62 -29.55 -31.96
N GLN A 655 -14.92 -30.68 -32.15
CA GLN A 655 -14.00 -31.19 -31.14
C GLN A 655 -12.81 -30.27 -30.88
N LEU A 656 -12.24 -29.70 -31.94
CA LEU A 656 -11.11 -28.79 -31.85
C LEU A 656 -11.50 -27.45 -31.21
N ILE A 657 -12.69 -26.92 -31.54
CA ILE A 657 -13.23 -25.73 -30.91
C ILE A 657 -13.39 -25.95 -29.40
N ASP A 658 -14.11 -27.02 -29.04
CA ASP A 658 -14.40 -27.32 -27.65
C ASP A 658 -13.12 -27.62 -26.85
N LEU A 659 -12.10 -28.24 -27.46
CA LEU A 659 -10.81 -28.53 -26.86
C LEU A 659 -10.09 -27.22 -26.49
N ALA A 660 -10.05 -26.25 -27.40
CA ALA A 660 -9.42 -24.93 -27.14
C ALA A 660 -10.16 -24.13 -26.06
N LEU A 661 -11.51 -24.19 -26.10
CA LEU A 661 -12.34 -23.54 -25.07
C LEU A 661 -12.17 -24.19 -23.69
N LEU A 662 -12.04 -25.52 -23.63
CA LEU A 662 -11.79 -26.25 -22.38
C LEU A 662 -10.46 -25.87 -21.77
N GLN A 663 -9.40 -25.80 -22.58
CA GLN A 663 -8.05 -25.39 -22.13
C GLN A 663 -8.02 -23.99 -21.49
N ASN A 664 -8.93 -23.12 -21.91
CA ASN A 664 -9.04 -21.73 -21.42
C ASN A 664 -10.18 -21.55 -20.39
N GLY A 665 -10.73 -22.63 -19.84
CA GLY A 665 -11.79 -22.57 -18.83
C GLY A 665 -13.14 -22.04 -19.32
N MET A 666 -13.30 -21.91 -20.66
CA MET A 666 -14.49 -21.32 -21.29
C MET A 666 -15.58 -22.36 -21.63
N LEU A 667 -15.29 -23.67 -21.52
CA LEU A 667 -16.23 -24.73 -21.79
C LEU A 667 -16.87 -25.25 -20.50
N GLN A 668 -18.16 -24.99 -20.32
CA GLN A 668 -18.88 -25.34 -19.09
C GLN A 668 -20.29 -25.92 -19.37
N GLY A 669 -20.89 -26.56 -18.36
CA GLY A 669 -22.27 -26.98 -18.37
C GLY A 669 -22.61 -27.97 -19.51
N ALA A 670 -23.70 -27.73 -20.25
CA ALA A 670 -24.18 -28.61 -21.31
C ALA A 670 -23.18 -28.74 -22.49
N ALA A 671 -22.35 -27.71 -22.75
CA ALA A 671 -21.34 -27.78 -23.79
C ALA A 671 -20.22 -28.76 -23.41
N LEU A 672 -19.78 -28.73 -22.15
CA LEU A 672 -18.80 -29.70 -21.63
C LEU A 672 -19.33 -31.14 -21.68
N ASP A 673 -20.60 -31.36 -21.32
CA ASP A 673 -21.22 -32.70 -21.42
C ASP A 673 -21.26 -33.24 -22.88
N LYS A 674 -21.62 -32.38 -23.85
CA LYS A 674 -21.57 -32.72 -25.27
C LYS A 674 -20.14 -33.06 -25.74
N PHE A 675 -19.16 -32.23 -25.34
CA PHE A 675 -17.75 -32.49 -25.64
C PHE A 675 -17.30 -33.85 -25.11
N LEU A 676 -17.60 -34.17 -23.86
CA LEU A 676 -17.22 -35.45 -23.25
C LEU A 676 -17.85 -36.64 -23.97
N LYS A 677 -19.13 -36.56 -24.32
CA LYS A 677 -19.83 -37.60 -25.08
C LYS A 677 -19.21 -37.84 -26.47
N ARG A 678 -18.89 -36.75 -27.19
CA ARG A 678 -18.24 -36.85 -28.51
C ARG A 678 -16.81 -37.39 -28.37
N SER A 679 -16.04 -36.94 -27.35
CA SER A 679 -14.69 -37.44 -27.09
C SER A 679 -14.68 -38.96 -26.88
N VAL A 680 -15.65 -39.49 -26.11
CA VAL A 680 -15.78 -40.94 -25.89
C VAL A 680 -16.15 -41.68 -27.20
N SER A 681 -16.97 -41.08 -28.07
CA SER A 681 -17.30 -41.69 -29.36
C SER A 681 -16.11 -41.72 -30.34
N LEU A 682 -15.24 -40.75 -30.29
CA LEU A 682 -14.03 -40.70 -31.13
C LEU A 682 -12.90 -41.63 -30.69
N ILE A 683 -12.93 -42.14 -29.46
CA ILE A 683 -11.95 -43.11 -28.93
C ILE A 683 -12.30 -44.57 -29.35
N LYS A 684 -13.52 -44.79 -29.74
CA LYS A 684 -13.97 -46.10 -30.25
C LYS A 684 -13.58 -46.25 -31.72
#